data_9f5a1ca3023dbf76ea3eb0e27cbf9ff0
#
_entry.id   9f5a1ca3023dbf76ea3eb0e27cbf9ff0
#
_cell.length_a   1.000
_cell.length_b   1.000
_cell.length_c   1.000
_cell.angle_alpha   90.00
_cell.angle_beta   90.00
_cell.angle_gamma   90.00
#
_symmetry.space_group_name_H-M   'P 1'
#
loop_
_entity.id
_entity.type
_entity.pdbx_description
1 polymer ?
#
loop_
_entity_poly.entity_id
_entity_poly.type
_entity_poly.pdbx_seq_one_letter_code
_entity_poly.pdbx_strand_id
1 'polypeptide(L)'
;MEVFPINQEIQQNVKITGRVIDAGGEAIIGASIVEKGTTNGTITDFDGNFTLNVRTNAKLVVSYVGYVTQEVMVTPNKELNIVLKEDAETLDEVVVVGYGSVKKSDLTGAVASVSTKDLIRSGNTDAVGALQGAMSGVQISRSSSKPGSEYNILIRGLNTISGSTSPLVVIDGVQGASLSNVNPDDIERIDILKDASSTAIYGSRGANGVVIITTKSGTKGQSQITFDAAVGISNATNLPEMMDTRSYAQALVDYAGIPASDLTDYLNGTNPGINWKDEIFRTGVTQNYKLALSRGSESVQSYFSANYMKHEGTIDKTSYERYSAKANIKANMAKWLDLTVDINASHAVGKGIGELAMGGYNPLWIAFNSSPSMNMYDANGYYQWDPYCTIQENAKGIIESKENERRRDVFSGHVDLRFNLLEGLTFTSSNGVDYYNNTSYSFTPLSTTAGKSNGMGNNNSQRMLLQSSNNITWIQDWADRHFLTVTGVWEATKSTTRAMGISGSNLQAESVGWWDVKNAATRDASNSYSDWALLSGVGRVIYNYDKRYMLTGTFRADGSSRFTNNKWGYFPSVAAAWTVSNEKFMENCRETINNLKLRASYGIIGNQDITPYSTLALLGTTSTYFGSSNAVTGYWSNSLATPDIKWEKTKQFDFGIDLGLFNNRIDLSFDFFSKK
;
A
#
# COMPACT_ATOMS: atom_id res chain seq x y z
N MET A 1 -23.86 -44.48 64.60
CA MET A 1 -24.25 -43.63 63.43
C MET A 1 -23.87 -42.20 63.80
N GLU A 2 -22.62 -41.85 63.55
CA GLU A 2 -22.12 -40.47 63.85
C GLU A 2 -22.45 -39.61 62.69
N VAL A 3 -23.21 -38.54 62.95
CA VAL A 3 -23.56 -37.50 61.99
C VAL A 3 -22.48 -36.42 62.06
N PHE A 4 -21.64 -36.35 61.00
CA PHE A 4 -20.72 -35.23 60.84
C PHE A 4 -21.49 -33.99 60.38
N PRO A 5 -21.31 -32.79 60.99
CA PRO A 5 -21.92 -31.56 60.49
C PRO A 5 -21.17 -31.09 59.27
N ILE A 6 -21.86 -30.97 58.12
CA ILE A 6 -21.39 -30.26 56.95
C ILE A 6 -21.44 -28.77 57.29
N ASN A 7 -20.29 -28.17 57.60
CA ASN A 7 -20.15 -26.71 57.63
C ASN A 7 -20.20 -26.19 56.20
N GLN A 8 -21.35 -25.77 55.71
CA GLN A 8 -21.47 -24.90 54.58
C GLN A 8 -21.03 -23.50 55.03
N GLU A 9 -19.79 -23.07 54.72
CA GLU A 9 -19.41 -21.68 54.75
C GLU A 9 -20.28 -20.95 53.69
N ILE A 10 -21.21 -20.11 54.20
CA ILE A 10 -21.99 -19.19 53.39
C ILE A 10 -20.98 -18.13 52.89
N GLN A 11 -20.49 -18.30 51.66
CA GLN A 11 -19.64 -17.30 51.01
C GLN A 11 -20.49 -16.03 50.79
N GLN A 12 -20.27 -15.01 51.60
CA GLN A 12 -20.93 -13.71 51.43
C GLN A 12 -20.29 -12.98 50.28
N ASN A 13 -21.11 -12.60 49.26
CA ASN A 13 -20.70 -11.72 48.20
C ASN A 13 -20.72 -10.26 48.73
N VAL A 14 -19.68 -9.52 48.42
CA VAL A 14 -19.51 -8.11 48.78
C VAL A 14 -19.50 -7.27 47.50
N LYS A 15 -20.29 -6.19 47.51
CA LYS A 15 -20.23 -5.18 46.47
C LYS A 15 -19.03 -4.31 46.65
N ILE A 16 -18.14 -4.25 45.67
CA ILE A 16 -16.97 -3.38 45.66
C ILE A 16 -17.12 -2.30 44.63
N THR A 17 -16.56 -1.14 44.90
CA THR A 17 -16.43 -0.03 43.96
C THR A 17 -14.96 0.41 43.93
N GLY A 18 -14.54 0.94 42.82
CA GLY A 18 -13.17 1.43 42.68
C GLY A 18 -12.98 2.22 41.41
N ARG A 19 -11.79 2.78 41.26
CA ARG A 19 -11.36 3.55 40.09
C ARG A 19 -10.03 3.02 39.58
N VAL A 20 -9.89 2.93 38.27
CA VAL A 20 -8.65 2.56 37.59
C VAL A 20 -8.10 3.80 36.88
N ILE A 21 -6.86 4.15 37.20
CA ILE A 21 -6.14 5.30 36.64
C ILE A 21 -4.76 4.86 36.17
N ASP A 22 -4.13 5.67 35.33
CA ASP A 22 -2.74 5.51 34.94
C ASP A 22 -1.78 6.17 35.95
N ALA A 23 -0.47 6.09 35.68
CA ALA A 23 0.56 6.75 36.53
C ALA A 23 0.51 8.27 36.44
N GLY A 24 -0.13 8.87 35.44
CA GLY A 24 -0.38 10.30 35.26
C GLY A 24 -1.64 10.80 35.99
N GLY A 25 -2.47 9.87 36.51
CA GLY A 25 -3.75 10.17 37.16
C GLY A 25 -4.94 10.27 36.20
N GLU A 26 -4.77 9.95 34.90
CA GLU A 26 -5.85 9.90 33.94
C GLU A 26 -6.70 8.61 34.11
N ALA A 27 -8.01 8.73 33.89
CA ALA A 27 -8.93 7.60 34.00
C ALA A 27 -8.74 6.60 32.85
N ILE A 28 -8.59 5.31 33.16
CA ILE A 28 -8.51 4.25 32.15
C ILE A 28 -9.91 3.73 31.85
N ILE A 29 -10.43 4.07 30.68
CA ILE A 29 -11.79 3.70 30.21
C ILE A 29 -11.75 2.31 29.61
N GLY A 30 -12.69 1.44 29.98
CA GLY A 30 -12.78 0.09 29.41
C GLY A 30 -11.77 -0.91 29.96
N ALA A 31 -11.06 -0.60 31.07
CA ALA A 31 -10.21 -1.58 31.75
C ALA A 31 -11.04 -2.76 32.24
N SER A 32 -10.56 -3.98 32.02
CA SER A 32 -11.22 -5.21 32.42
C SER A 32 -10.87 -5.55 33.86
N ILE A 33 -11.89 -5.78 34.70
CA ILE A 33 -11.75 -6.20 36.08
C ILE A 33 -12.46 -7.55 36.23
N VAL A 34 -11.72 -8.62 36.52
CA VAL A 34 -12.26 -9.97 36.61
C VAL A 34 -11.87 -10.60 37.96
N GLU A 35 -12.79 -11.27 38.63
CA GLU A 35 -12.50 -12.06 39.81
C GLU A 35 -11.67 -13.31 39.41
N LYS A 36 -10.44 -13.42 39.95
CA LYS A 36 -9.49 -14.47 39.56
C LYS A 36 -10.07 -15.88 39.68
N GLY A 37 -9.98 -16.62 38.58
CA GLY A 37 -10.48 -17.99 38.49
C GLY A 37 -11.99 -18.12 38.24
N THR A 38 -12.67 -17.05 37.88
CA THR A 38 -14.09 -17.02 37.51
C THR A 38 -14.33 -16.27 36.22
N THR A 39 -15.55 -16.30 35.71
CA THR A 39 -16.04 -15.44 34.60
C THR A 39 -16.74 -14.17 35.10
N ASN A 40 -16.74 -13.93 36.42
CA ASN A 40 -17.37 -12.77 37.02
C ASN A 40 -16.48 -11.55 36.86
N GLY A 41 -16.93 -10.55 36.07
CA GLY A 41 -16.12 -9.37 35.76
C GLY A 41 -16.96 -8.18 35.30
N THR A 42 -16.31 -7.03 35.21
CA THR A 42 -16.87 -5.76 34.74
C THR A 42 -15.79 -4.97 33.99
N ILE A 43 -16.18 -3.88 33.37
CA ILE A 43 -15.26 -2.89 32.74
C ILE A 43 -15.45 -1.53 33.38
N THR A 44 -14.43 -0.67 33.33
CA THR A 44 -14.48 0.71 33.81
C THR A 44 -15.32 1.60 32.87
N ASP A 45 -16.01 2.58 33.48
CA ASP A 45 -16.76 3.63 32.77
C ASP A 45 -15.83 4.77 32.25
N PHE A 46 -16.44 5.84 31.74
CA PHE A 46 -15.73 7.00 31.20
C PHE A 46 -14.87 7.77 32.22
N ASP A 47 -15.17 7.64 33.51
CA ASP A 47 -14.40 8.25 34.60
C ASP A 47 -13.43 7.26 35.25
N GLY A 48 -13.30 6.04 34.66
CA GLY A 48 -12.45 4.97 35.17
C GLY A 48 -13.06 4.20 36.35
N ASN A 49 -14.32 4.45 36.72
CA ASN A 49 -14.95 3.80 37.86
C ASN A 49 -15.52 2.44 37.48
N PHE A 50 -15.55 1.52 38.44
CA PHE A 50 -16.18 0.22 38.30
C PHE A 50 -16.95 -0.20 39.53
N THR A 51 -17.90 -1.11 39.35
CA THR A 51 -18.64 -1.77 40.41
C THR A 51 -18.75 -3.27 40.09
N LEU A 52 -18.41 -4.12 41.04
CA LEU A 52 -18.46 -5.57 40.87
C LEU A 52 -18.87 -6.26 42.20
N ASN A 53 -19.67 -7.33 42.12
CA ASN A 53 -20.01 -8.16 43.28
C ASN A 53 -19.07 -9.36 43.28
N VAL A 54 -18.23 -9.51 44.30
CA VAL A 54 -17.22 -10.57 44.40
C VAL A 54 -17.25 -11.24 45.77
N ARG A 55 -16.62 -12.40 45.88
CA ARG A 55 -16.47 -13.13 47.16
C ARG A 55 -15.59 -12.32 48.13
N THR A 56 -15.89 -12.42 49.42
CA THR A 56 -15.06 -11.84 50.43
C THR A 56 -13.62 -12.37 50.31
N ASN A 57 -12.61 -11.48 50.34
CA ASN A 57 -11.20 -11.82 50.10
C ASN A 57 -10.85 -12.33 48.70
N ALA A 58 -11.66 -12.06 47.68
CA ALA A 58 -11.34 -12.36 46.31
C ALA A 58 -10.10 -11.60 45.81
N LYS A 59 -9.39 -12.14 44.85
CA LYS A 59 -8.38 -11.42 44.07
C LYS A 59 -9.01 -10.94 42.78
N LEU A 60 -8.82 -9.69 42.44
CA LEU A 60 -9.18 -9.12 41.14
C LEU A 60 -7.97 -9.14 40.21
N VAL A 61 -8.18 -9.50 38.99
CA VAL A 61 -7.24 -9.31 37.88
C VAL A 61 -7.71 -8.11 37.10
N VAL A 62 -6.91 -7.05 37.10
CA VAL A 62 -7.19 -5.81 36.38
C VAL A 62 -6.22 -5.70 35.22
N SER A 63 -6.76 -5.60 34.01
CA SER A 63 -5.98 -5.57 32.78
C SER A 63 -6.54 -4.52 31.81
N TYR A 64 -5.62 -3.89 31.09
CA TYR A 64 -5.93 -2.99 29.98
C TYR A 64 -4.83 -3.07 28.92
N VAL A 65 -5.18 -2.85 27.67
CA VAL A 65 -4.21 -2.93 26.56
C VAL A 65 -3.14 -1.83 26.73
N GLY A 66 -1.88 -2.23 26.75
CA GLY A 66 -0.73 -1.32 26.96
C GLY A 66 -0.38 -1.08 28.42
N TYR A 67 -0.96 -1.82 29.36
CA TYR A 67 -0.66 -1.72 30.79
C TYR A 67 -0.36 -3.09 31.39
N VAL A 68 0.53 -3.10 32.39
CA VAL A 68 0.87 -4.32 33.15
C VAL A 68 -0.35 -4.79 33.92
N THR A 69 -0.75 -6.04 33.68
CA THR A 69 -1.85 -6.68 34.40
C THR A 69 -1.53 -6.72 35.90
N GLN A 70 -2.44 -6.24 36.73
CA GLN A 70 -2.25 -6.16 38.20
C GLN A 70 -3.25 -7.06 38.91
N GLU A 71 -2.78 -7.81 39.92
CA GLU A 71 -3.62 -8.54 40.85
C GLU A 71 -3.85 -7.71 42.10
N VAL A 72 -5.09 -7.44 42.48
CA VAL A 72 -5.48 -6.63 43.63
C VAL A 72 -6.35 -7.46 44.59
N MET A 73 -5.99 -7.48 45.87
CA MET A 73 -6.83 -8.13 46.89
C MET A 73 -8.02 -7.23 47.26
N VAL A 74 -9.20 -7.82 47.32
CA VAL A 74 -10.41 -7.11 47.74
C VAL A 74 -10.38 -6.88 49.25
N THR A 75 -10.48 -5.60 49.65
CA THR A 75 -10.70 -5.21 51.03
C THR A 75 -12.15 -4.76 51.20
N PRO A 76 -12.96 -5.43 52.02
CA PRO A 76 -14.37 -5.06 52.21
C PRO A 76 -14.51 -3.62 52.72
N ASN A 77 -15.52 -2.91 52.22
CA ASN A 77 -15.86 -1.53 52.61
C ASN A 77 -14.79 -0.47 52.31
N LYS A 78 -13.85 -0.71 51.41
CA LYS A 78 -12.85 0.29 50.98
C LYS A 78 -12.95 0.45 49.45
N GLU A 79 -13.01 1.69 48.99
CA GLU A 79 -12.93 2.01 47.58
C GLU A 79 -11.52 1.66 47.06
N LEU A 80 -11.44 0.94 45.92
CA LEU A 80 -10.20 0.47 45.37
C LEU A 80 -9.70 1.48 44.32
N ASN A 81 -8.60 2.18 44.63
CA ASN A 81 -7.88 2.97 43.66
C ASN A 81 -6.73 2.16 43.09
N ILE A 82 -6.85 1.82 41.82
CA ILE A 82 -5.92 0.94 41.08
C ILE A 82 -5.15 1.80 40.11
N VAL A 83 -3.84 1.88 40.30
CA VAL A 83 -2.95 2.58 39.37
C VAL A 83 -2.30 1.53 38.47
N LEU A 84 -2.67 1.45 37.21
CA LEU A 84 -1.99 0.61 36.27
C LEU A 84 -0.73 1.32 35.77
N LYS A 85 0.36 0.60 35.72
CA LYS A 85 1.60 1.06 35.11
C LYS A 85 1.57 0.71 33.64
N GLU A 86 1.96 1.65 32.79
CA GLU A 86 2.19 1.34 31.38
C GLU A 86 3.15 0.16 31.28
N ASP A 87 2.80 -0.78 30.42
CA ASP A 87 3.67 -1.90 30.12
C ASP A 87 4.84 -1.36 29.31
N ALA A 88 5.90 -0.97 29.99
CA ALA A 88 7.15 -0.52 29.39
C ALA A 88 7.98 -1.69 28.83
N GLU A 89 7.52 -2.94 28.97
CA GLU A 89 7.96 -3.97 28.07
C GLU A 89 7.40 -3.57 26.69
N THR A 90 8.21 -2.85 25.91
CA THR A 90 8.06 -2.78 24.47
C THR A 90 7.73 -4.20 24.02
N LEU A 91 6.49 -4.45 23.65
CA LEU A 91 6.11 -5.64 22.92
C LEU A 91 7.17 -5.76 21.85
N ASP A 92 8.03 -6.79 21.96
CA ASP A 92 9.11 -7.01 21.01
C ASP A 92 8.48 -6.91 19.61
N GLU A 93 8.66 -5.77 18.95
CA GLU A 93 8.04 -5.49 17.66
C GLU A 93 8.51 -6.56 16.69
N VAL A 94 7.61 -7.45 16.32
CA VAL A 94 7.91 -8.58 15.43
C VAL A 94 7.72 -8.10 13.99
N VAL A 95 8.77 -8.16 13.21
CA VAL A 95 8.77 -7.78 11.79
C VAL A 95 8.71 -9.03 10.92
N VAL A 96 7.85 -9.02 9.92
CA VAL A 96 7.83 -10.07 8.91
C VAL A 96 8.97 -9.84 7.93
N VAL A 97 9.94 -10.76 7.89
CA VAL A 97 11.06 -10.69 6.96
C VAL A 97 11.12 -12.00 6.17
N GLY A 98 10.66 -11.92 4.92
CA GLY A 98 10.60 -13.09 4.04
C GLY A 98 9.56 -14.11 4.49
N TYR A 99 10.00 -15.33 4.78
CA TYR A 99 9.14 -16.47 5.11
C TYR A 99 9.03 -16.73 6.61
N GLY A 100 9.33 -15.72 7.45
CA GLY A 100 9.27 -15.83 8.90
C GLY A 100 9.12 -14.48 9.58
N SER A 101 8.70 -14.54 10.84
CA SER A 101 8.62 -13.36 11.70
C SER A 101 9.83 -13.35 12.63
N VAL A 102 10.54 -12.22 12.68
CA VAL A 102 11.73 -12.03 13.51
C VAL A 102 11.50 -10.81 14.40
N LYS A 103 11.96 -10.86 15.66
CA LYS A 103 11.92 -9.68 16.52
C LYS A 103 12.75 -8.57 15.88
N LYS A 104 12.25 -7.33 15.92
CA LYS A 104 12.96 -6.15 15.38
C LYS A 104 14.35 -6.00 16.02
N SER A 105 14.46 -6.35 17.30
CA SER A 105 15.73 -6.41 18.04
C SER A 105 16.75 -7.35 17.41
N ASP A 106 16.31 -8.44 16.77
CA ASP A 106 17.17 -9.49 16.20
C ASP A 106 17.50 -9.25 14.72
N LEU A 107 16.95 -8.22 14.10
CA LEU A 107 17.23 -7.89 12.70
C LEU A 107 18.65 -7.34 12.55
N THR A 108 19.37 -7.86 11.56
CA THR A 108 20.70 -7.37 11.15
C THR A 108 20.62 -6.32 10.04
N GLY A 109 19.47 -6.16 9.41
CA GLY A 109 19.23 -5.27 8.27
C GLY A 109 18.47 -3.99 8.64
N ALA A 110 18.49 -3.00 7.73
CA ALA A 110 17.75 -1.75 7.86
C ALA A 110 16.29 -1.93 7.50
N VAL A 111 15.41 -1.91 8.48
CA VAL A 111 13.95 -2.01 8.33
C VAL A 111 13.28 -0.81 8.96
N ALA A 112 12.33 -0.21 8.26
CA ALA A 112 11.45 0.82 8.81
C ALA A 112 10.02 0.29 8.87
N SER A 113 9.35 0.51 9.99
CA SER A 113 7.98 0.04 10.24
C SER A 113 7.08 1.22 10.59
N VAL A 114 5.84 1.20 10.10
CA VAL A 114 4.78 2.16 10.46
C VAL A 114 3.52 1.38 10.82
N SER A 115 2.93 1.72 11.95
CA SER A 115 1.70 1.09 12.44
C SER A 115 0.45 1.78 11.89
N THR A 116 -0.69 1.08 11.96
CA THR A 116 -2.01 1.65 11.59
C THR A 116 -2.32 2.94 12.36
N LYS A 117 -1.93 3.04 13.64
CA LYS A 117 -2.19 4.23 14.46
C LYS A 117 -1.54 5.48 13.87
N ASP A 118 -0.32 5.33 13.34
CA ASP A 118 0.42 6.42 12.72
C ASP A 118 -0.16 6.78 11.34
N LEU A 119 -0.65 5.78 10.59
CA LEU A 119 -1.29 5.96 9.29
C LEU A 119 -2.61 6.73 9.39
N ILE A 120 -3.45 6.41 10.36
CA ILE A 120 -4.77 7.07 10.57
C ILE A 120 -4.60 8.53 10.99
N ARG A 121 -3.57 8.87 11.79
CA ARG A 121 -3.29 10.25 12.21
C ARG A 121 -3.02 11.21 11.06
N SER A 122 -2.57 10.73 9.92
CA SER A 122 -2.26 11.57 8.76
C SER A 122 -3.49 12.12 8.02
N GLY A 123 -4.71 11.62 8.32
CA GLY A 123 -5.95 12.03 7.66
C GLY A 123 -6.04 11.67 6.18
N ASN A 124 -5.09 10.89 5.67
CA ASN A 124 -5.06 10.46 4.28
C ASN A 124 -6.06 9.31 4.04
N THR A 125 -6.76 9.37 2.93
CA THR A 125 -7.71 8.35 2.50
C THR A 125 -7.06 7.12 1.86
N ASP A 126 -5.72 7.14 1.71
CA ASP A 126 -4.94 6.02 1.19
C ASP A 126 -3.66 5.78 2.01
N ALA A 127 -3.30 4.50 2.13
CA ALA A 127 -2.18 4.05 2.94
C ALA A 127 -0.82 4.59 2.48
N VAL A 128 -0.65 4.80 1.19
CA VAL A 128 0.63 5.24 0.62
C VAL A 128 0.84 6.73 0.89
N GLY A 129 -0.22 7.53 0.75
CA GLY A 129 -0.18 8.95 1.12
C GLY A 129 0.14 9.17 2.59
N ALA A 130 -0.33 8.27 3.46
CA ALA A 130 -0.04 8.33 4.89
C ALA A 130 1.44 8.03 5.23
N LEU A 131 2.15 7.32 4.35
CA LEU A 131 3.59 7.04 4.52
C LEU A 131 4.49 8.21 4.10
N GLN A 132 3.94 9.21 3.41
CA GLN A 132 4.73 10.34 2.90
C GLN A 132 5.37 11.12 4.07
N GLY A 133 6.69 11.19 4.09
CA GLY A 133 7.44 11.82 5.18
C GLY A 133 7.56 11.02 6.48
N ALA A 134 6.90 9.85 6.59
CA ALA A 134 6.91 9.03 7.79
C ALA A 134 8.18 8.16 7.93
N MET A 135 8.91 7.92 6.84
CA MET A 135 10.06 7.01 6.84
C MET A 135 11.29 7.62 6.17
N SER A 136 12.43 7.51 6.82
CA SER A 136 13.73 7.95 6.26
C SER A 136 14.12 7.10 5.04
N GLY A 137 14.64 7.74 3.97
CA GLY A 137 15.10 7.07 2.75
C GLY A 137 13.98 6.52 1.86
N VAL A 138 12.72 6.90 2.12
CA VAL A 138 11.56 6.56 1.29
C VAL A 138 10.96 7.85 0.75
N GLN A 139 10.95 7.98 -0.56
CA GLN A 139 10.32 9.09 -1.27
C GLN A 139 9.01 8.62 -1.86
N ILE A 140 7.93 9.31 -1.54
CA ILE A 140 6.59 9.04 -2.06
C ILE A 140 6.11 10.28 -2.78
N SER A 141 5.70 10.11 -4.02
CA SER A 141 5.17 11.20 -4.85
C SER A 141 3.92 10.74 -5.59
N ARG A 142 3.02 11.67 -5.83
CA ARG A 142 1.88 11.49 -6.73
C ARG A 142 2.19 12.06 -8.10
N SER A 143 1.87 11.35 -9.15
CA SER A 143 1.91 11.88 -10.52
C SER A 143 0.72 12.79 -10.82
N SER A 144 -0.39 12.63 -10.09
CA SER A 144 -1.63 13.36 -10.25
C SER A 144 -2.41 13.45 -8.94
N SER A 145 -3.11 14.56 -8.70
CA SER A 145 -4.04 14.72 -7.58
C SER A 145 -5.45 14.20 -7.89
N LYS A 146 -5.67 13.61 -9.07
CA LYS A 146 -6.94 12.99 -9.44
C LYS A 146 -7.28 11.87 -8.45
N PRO A 147 -8.54 11.77 -7.98
CA PRO A 147 -8.98 10.66 -7.13
C PRO A 147 -8.64 9.30 -7.73
N GLY A 148 -8.10 8.39 -6.90
CA GLY A 148 -7.68 7.04 -7.35
C GLY A 148 -6.37 6.97 -8.14
N SER A 149 -5.60 8.06 -8.24
CA SER A 149 -4.27 8.04 -8.85
C SER A 149 -3.27 7.26 -8.02
N GLU A 150 -2.36 6.56 -8.69
CA GLU A 150 -1.34 5.74 -8.05
C GLU A 150 -0.17 6.61 -7.54
N TYR A 151 0.53 6.09 -6.54
CA TYR A 151 1.74 6.71 -6.00
C TYR A 151 2.98 6.06 -6.57
N ASN A 152 4.00 6.89 -6.77
CA ASN A 152 5.35 6.44 -7.05
C ASN A 152 6.11 6.35 -5.72
N ILE A 153 6.64 5.18 -5.41
CA ILE A 153 7.50 4.93 -4.24
C ILE A 153 8.92 4.69 -4.73
N LEU A 154 9.85 5.42 -4.18
CA LEU A 154 11.28 5.25 -4.45
C LEU A 154 12.02 5.04 -3.13
N ILE A 155 12.80 3.95 -3.03
CA ILE A 155 13.58 3.59 -1.84
C ILE A 155 15.07 3.75 -2.14
N ARG A 156 15.73 4.68 -1.44
CA ARG A 156 17.18 4.91 -1.53
C ARG A 156 17.71 5.23 -2.95
N GLY A 157 16.86 5.79 -3.83
CA GLY A 157 17.26 6.25 -5.15
C GLY A 157 17.09 5.21 -6.27
N LEU A 158 17.53 5.59 -7.48
CA LEU A 158 17.37 4.80 -8.71
C LEU A 158 18.45 3.71 -8.77
N ASN A 159 18.07 2.50 -9.15
CA ASN A 159 18.96 1.32 -9.26
C ASN A 159 19.07 0.77 -10.69
N THR A 160 18.33 1.33 -11.63
CA THR A 160 18.26 0.84 -13.01
C THR A 160 18.23 2.00 -13.99
N ILE A 161 18.71 1.78 -15.20
CA ILE A 161 18.71 2.77 -16.27
C ILE A 161 17.41 2.68 -17.10
N SER A 162 16.90 1.46 -17.31
CA SER A 162 15.79 1.21 -18.22
C SER A 162 14.64 0.36 -17.63
N GLY A 163 14.86 -0.27 -16.47
CA GLY A 163 13.85 -1.08 -15.78
C GLY A 163 12.91 -0.25 -14.90
N SER A 164 11.91 -0.89 -14.28
CA SER A 164 11.07 -0.28 -13.26
C SER A 164 11.87 0.08 -12.01
N THR A 165 11.63 1.25 -11.45
CA THR A 165 12.22 1.74 -10.19
C THR A 165 11.31 1.48 -8.98
N SER A 166 10.11 0.94 -9.21
CA SER A 166 9.14 0.64 -8.16
C SER A 166 9.63 -0.49 -7.25
N PRO A 167 9.44 -0.39 -5.93
CA PRO A 167 9.76 -1.48 -5.01
C PRO A 167 8.82 -2.67 -5.22
N LEU A 168 9.27 -3.86 -4.80
CA LEU A 168 8.41 -5.02 -4.71
C LEU A 168 7.40 -4.81 -3.58
N VAL A 169 6.11 -4.94 -3.90
CA VAL A 169 5.05 -4.96 -2.89
C VAL A 169 4.71 -6.40 -2.54
N VAL A 170 4.63 -6.69 -1.25
CA VAL A 170 4.22 -7.99 -0.71
C VAL A 170 3.04 -7.75 0.23
N ILE A 171 1.90 -8.35 -0.06
CA ILE A 171 0.69 -8.23 0.75
C ILE A 171 0.35 -9.60 1.30
N ASP A 172 0.41 -9.76 2.63
CA ASP A 172 0.14 -11.02 3.32
C ASP A 172 0.86 -12.23 2.67
N GLY A 173 2.12 -12.03 2.22
CA GLY A 173 2.94 -13.06 1.58
C GLY A 173 2.85 -13.11 0.05
N VAL A 174 1.84 -12.52 -0.59
CA VAL A 174 1.71 -12.46 -2.06
C VAL A 174 2.62 -11.37 -2.62
N GLN A 175 3.62 -11.77 -3.39
CA GLN A 175 4.60 -10.86 -3.97
C GLN A 175 4.13 -10.27 -5.31
N GLY A 176 4.27 -8.95 -5.48
CA GLY A 176 3.96 -8.25 -6.73
C GLY A 176 2.50 -7.88 -6.90
N ALA A 177 1.72 -7.92 -5.82
CA ALA A 177 0.41 -7.31 -5.75
C ALA A 177 0.50 -5.78 -5.82
N SER A 178 -0.56 -5.10 -6.23
CA SER A 178 -0.60 -3.63 -6.24
C SER A 178 -1.03 -3.07 -4.88
N LEU A 179 -0.39 -2.00 -4.44
CA LEU A 179 -0.79 -1.26 -3.23
C LEU A 179 -2.24 -0.78 -3.27
N SER A 180 -2.74 -0.45 -4.47
CA SER A 180 -4.14 -0.05 -4.67
C SER A 180 -5.15 -1.17 -4.42
N ASN A 181 -4.69 -2.42 -4.26
CA ASN A 181 -5.56 -3.57 -4.02
C ASN A 181 -6.00 -3.69 -2.56
N VAL A 182 -5.31 -3.00 -1.63
CA VAL A 182 -5.61 -3.09 -0.19
C VAL A 182 -6.33 -1.84 0.29
N ASN A 183 -7.36 -2.06 1.09
CA ASN A 183 -7.98 -0.96 1.82
C ASN A 183 -7.04 -0.49 2.96
N PRO A 184 -6.69 0.81 3.04
CA PRO A 184 -5.85 1.35 4.10
C PRO A 184 -6.30 0.97 5.51
N ASP A 185 -7.62 0.97 5.74
CA ASP A 185 -8.20 0.67 7.04
C ASP A 185 -8.04 -0.81 7.45
N ASP A 186 -7.73 -1.69 6.50
CA ASP A 186 -7.44 -3.11 6.76
C ASP A 186 -5.95 -3.39 6.99
N ILE A 187 -5.09 -2.39 6.87
CA ILE A 187 -3.67 -2.54 7.14
C ILE A 187 -3.43 -2.54 8.65
N GLU A 188 -2.66 -3.50 9.12
CA GLU A 188 -2.16 -3.55 10.49
C GLU A 188 -0.80 -2.83 10.60
N ARG A 189 0.10 -3.11 9.62
CA ARG A 189 1.45 -2.57 9.60
C ARG A 189 2.03 -2.56 8.19
N ILE A 190 2.93 -1.62 7.95
CA ILE A 190 3.76 -1.55 6.74
C ILE A 190 5.22 -1.57 7.16
N ASP A 191 5.98 -2.54 6.62
CA ASP A 191 7.41 -2.69 6.82
C ASP A 191 8.15 -2.42 5.51
N ILE A 192 9.22 -1.64 5.54
CA ILE A 192 10.04 -1.35 4.35
C ILE A 192 11.44 -1.86 4.54
N LEU A 193 11.84 -2.81 3.69
CA LEU A 193 13.18 -3.35 3.63
C LEU A 193 14.04 -2.52 2.67
N LYS A 194 15.15 -1.98 3.17
CA LYS A 194 15.96 -0.99 2.41
C LYS A 194 17.35 -1.49 2.02
N ASP A 195 17.89 -2.50 2.71
CA ASP A 195 19.24 -3.00 2.47
C ASP A 195 19.27 -4.36 1.75
N ALA A 196 20.44 -4.69 1.19
CA ALA A 196 20.63 -5.91 0.40
C ALA A 196 20.44 -7.20 1.21
N SER A 197 20.72 -7.21 2.52
CA SER A 197 20.58 -8.42 3.34
C SER A 197 19.13 -8.71 3.68
N SER A 198 18.35 -7.68 4.02
CA SER A 198 16.93 -7.83 4.30
C SER A 198 16.11 -8.15 3.05
N THR A 199 16.48 -7.57 1.88
CA THR A 199 15.80 -7.81 0.61
C THR A 199 16.26 -9.06 -0.14
N ALA A 200 17.43 -9.65 0.23
CA ALA A 200 18.00 -10.82 -0.45
C ALA A 200 17.04 -12.02 -0.52
N ILE A 201 16.17 -12.18 0.48
CA ILE A 201 15.19 -13.26 0.52
C ILE A 201 14.13 -13.13 -0.59
N TYR A 202 13.86 -11.91 -1.05
CA TYR A 202 12.95 -11.60 -2.17
C TYR A 202 13.68 -11.57 -3.54
N GLY A 203 15.01 -11.68 -3.52
CA GLY A 203 15.89 -11.84 -4.67
C GLY A 203 15.81 -10.73 -5.69
N SER A 204 15.81 -11.13 -6.95
CA SER A 204 15.80 -10.23 -8.11
C SER A 204 14.61 -9.26 -8.19
N ARG A 205 13.56 -9.49 -7.44
CA ARG A 205 12.42 -8.59 -7.36
C ARG A 205 12.58 -7.53 -6.27
N GLY A 206 13.53 -7.72 -5.32
CA GLY A 206 13.79 -6.81 -4.21
C GLY A 206 14.87 -5.75 -4.47
N ALA A 207 15.39 -5.61 -5.70
CA ALA A 207 16.48 -4.68 -6.02
C ALA A 207 16.17 -3.20 -5.70
N ASN A 208 14.91 -2.79 -5.86
CA ASN A 208 14.44 -1.45 -5.57
C ASN A 208 13.88 -1.29 -4.14
N GLY A 209 14.15 -2.27 -3.25
CA GLY A 209 13.54 -2.37 -1.93
C GLY A 209 12.23 -3.18 -1.94
N VAL A 210 11.73 -3.47 -0.74
CA VAL A 210 10.49 -4.25 -0.57
C VAL A 210 9.57 -3.53 0.40
N VAL A 211 8.31 -3.38 0.03
CA VAL A 211 7.22 -2.89 0.88
C VAL A 211 6.37 -4.07 1.28
N ILE A 212 6.38 -4.42 2.56
CA ILE A 212 5.59 -5.52 3.12
C ILE A 212 4.38 -4.92 3.82
N ILE A 213 3.20 -5.36 3.43
CA ILE A 213 1.94 -4.99 4.05
C ILE A 213 1.41 -6.20 4.78
N THR A 214 1.25 -6.05 6.09
CA THR A 214 0.53 -6.99 6.93
C THR A 214 -0.85 -6.43 7.19
N THR A 215 -1.88 -7.19 6.87
CA THR A 215 -3.26 -6.76 7.08
C THR A 215 -3.82 -7.31 8.38
N LYS A 216 -4.90 -6.69 8.88
CA LYS A 216 -5.57 -7.06 10.11
C LYS A 216 -6.07 -8.50 10.08
N SER A 217 -5.91 -9.19 11.20
CA SER A 217 -6.36 -10.56 11.42
C SER A 217 -7.18 -10.67 12.71
N GLY A 218 -7.85 -11.82 12.94
CA GLY A 218 -8.56 -12.08 14.17
C GLY A 218 -7.61 -12.16 15.38
N THR A 219 -8.04 -11.69 16.54
CA THR A 219 -7.26 -11.69 17.78
C THR A 219 -7.82 -12.71 18.75
N LYS A 220 -6.95 -13.55 19.35
CA LYS A 220 -7.34 -14.56 20.34
C LYS A 220 -8.10 -13.93 21.51
N GLY A 221 -9.16 -14.61 21.95
CA GLY A 221 -9.92 -14.22 23.13
C GLY A 221 -10.79 -12.98 22.97
N GLN A 222 -10.84 -12.36 21.76
CA GLN A 222 -11.62 -11.17 21.48
C GLN A 222 -12.72 -11.43 20.45
N SER A 223 -13.85 -10.74 20.63
CA SER A 223 -14.93 -10.67 19.64
C SER A 223 -15.34 -9.21 19.53
N GLN A 224 -15.09 -8.59 18.38
CA GLN A 224 -15.30 -7.16 18.17
C GLN A 224 -15.98 -6.92 16.84
N ILE A 225 -16.96 -6.03 16.85
CA ILE A 225 -17.57 -5.44 15.66
C ILE A 225 -17.16 -3.97 15.64
N THR A 226 -16.57 -3.53 14.54
CA THR A 226 -16.14 -2.14 14.37
C THR A 226 -16.87 -1.54 13.17
N PHE A 227 -17.43 -0.36 13.35
CA PHE A 227 -17.97 0.46 12.27
C PHE A 227 -17.25 1.80 12.26
N ASP A 228 -16.57 2.09 11.16
CA ASP A 228 -15.87 3.35 10.95
C ASP A 228 -16.59 4.13 9.85
N ALA A 229 -16.84 5.41 10.10
CA ALA A 229 -17.42 6.33 9.13
C ALA A 229 -16.61 7.63 9.12
N ALA A 230 -16.18 8.05 7.94
CA ALA A 230 -15.45 9.30 7.76
C ALA A 230 -16.01 10.09 6.58
N VAL A 231 -16.14 11.40 6.78
CA VAL A 231 -16.49 12.37 5.72
C VAL A 231 -15.44 13.46 5.70
N GLY A 232 -14.88 13.73 4.53
CA GLY A 232 -13.87 14.77 4.31
C GLY A 232 -14.33 15.77 3.26
N ILE A 233 -13.88 17.01 3.41
CA ILE A 233 -14.11 18.09 2.45
C ILE A 233 -12.74 18.55 1.95
N SER A 234 -12.60 18.70 0.64
CA SER A 234 -11.34 19.11 -0.02
C SER A 234 -11.59 20.28 -0.95
N ASN A 235 -10.73 21.30 -0.85
CA ASN A 235 -10.71 22.43 -1.76
C ASN A 235 -9.31 22.56 -2.39
N ALA A 236 -9.25 23.06 -3.63
CA ALA A 236 -7.99 23.39 -4.25
C ALA A 236 -7.37 24.59 -3.54
N THR A 237 -6.08 24.50 -3.21
CA THR A 237 -5.31 25.56 -2.54
C THR A 237 -4.11 25.97 -3.38
N ASN A 238 -3.53 27.13 -3.08
CA ASN A 238 -2.32 27.65 -3.75
C ASN A 238 -2.47 27.74 -5.27
N LEU A 239 -3.68 28.12 -5.74
CA LEU A 239 -3.93 28.37 -7.15
C LEU A 239 -3.20 29.64 -7.59
N PRO A 240 -2.57 29.65 -8.79
CA PRO A 240 -1.93 30.85 -9.30
C PRO A 240 -2.96 31.98 -9.49
N GLU A 241 -2.55 33.20 -9.24
CA GLU A 241 -3.34 34.37 -9.59
C GLU A 241 -3.34 34.55 -11.11
N MET A 242 -4.51 34.76 -11.66
CA MET A 242 -4.71 34.98 -13.11
C MET A 242 -4.96 36.43 -13.37
N MET A 243 -4.58 36.93 -14.56
CA MET A 243 -4.98 38.24 -15.02
C MET A 243 -6.52 38.33 -15.06
N ASP A 244 -7.06 39.43 -14.59
CA ASP A 244 -8.46 39.74 -14.81
C ASP A 244 -8.74 40.05 -16.30
N THR A 245 -9.99 39.93 -16.68
CA THR A 245 -10.44 40.06 -18.08
C THR A 245 -10.04 41.37 -18.74
N ARG A 246 -10.18 42.50 -18.00
CA ARG A 246 -9.86 43.82 -18.53
C ARG A 246 -8.36 43.99 -18.71
N SER A 247 -7.57 43.61 -17.70
CA SER A 247 -6.09 43.71 -17.79
C SER A 247 -5.54 42.83 -18.90
N TYR A 248 -6.12 41.63 -19.09
CA TYR A 248 -5.72 40.74 -20.18
C TYR A 248 -6.10 41.30 -21.55
N ALA A 249 -7.34 41.85 -21.70
CA ALA A 249 -7.76 42.51 -22.94
C ALA A 249 -6.85 43.72 -23.29
N GLN A 250 -6.47 44.52 -22.30
CA GLN A 250 -5.52 45.60 -22.50
C GLN A 250 -4.14 45.06 -22.94
N ALA A 251 -3.66 43.97 -22.33
CA ALA A 251 -2.40 43.34 -22.74
C ALA A 251 -2.43 42.83 -24.19
N LEU A 252 -3.58 42.27 -24.63
CA LEU A 252 -3.75 41.87 -26.03
C LEU A 252 -3.65 43.05 -27.01
N VAL A 253 -4.20 44.20 -26.65
CA VAL A 253 -4.07 45.41 -27.46
C VAL A 253 -2.61 45.90 -27.49
N ASP A 254 -1.98 45.98 -26.31
CA ASP A 254 -0.67 46.61 -26.16
C ASP A 254 0.47 45.74 -26.72
N TYR A 255 0.38 44.43 -26.60
CA TYR A 255 1.48 43.49 -26.90
C TYR A 255 1.20 42.52 -28.05
N ALA A 256 -0.06 42.13 -28.27
CA ALA A 256 -0.43 41.19 -29.33
C ALA A 256 -0.97 41.90 -30.60
N GLY A 257 -1.17 43.23 -30.56
CA GLY A 257 -1.65 44.00 -31.68
C GLY A 257 -3.11 43.74 -32.07
N ILE A 258 -3.91 43.20 -31.13
CA ILE A 258 -5.34 42.98 -31.33
C ILE A 258 -6.04 44.36 -31.32
N PRO A 259 -6.90 44.69 -32.31
CA PRO A 259 -7.61 45.95 -32.31
C PRO A 259 -8.50 46.14 -31.08
N ALA A 260 -8.42 47.31 -30.42
CA ALA A 260 -9.26 47.60 -29.25
C ALA A 260 -10.76 47.53 -29.56
N SER A 261 -11.15 47.75 -30.83
CA SER A 261 -12.53 47.57 -31.30
C SER A 261 -13.08 46.16 -31.07
N ASP A 262 -12.22 45.14 -31.17
CA ASP A 262 -12.59 43.72 -31.05
C ASP A 262 -12.72 43.26 -29.58
N LEU A 263 -12.20 44.12 -28.68
CA LEU A 263 -12.17 43.84 -27.24
C LEU A 263 -12.97 44.85 -26.41
N THR A 264 -13.78 45.69 -27.08
CA THR A 264 -14.49 46.83 -26.46
C THR A 264 -15.30 46.41 -25.23
N ASP A 265 -16.04 45.32 -25.30
CA ASP A 265 -16.91 44.84 -24.21
C ASP A 265 -16.12 44.36 -22.97
N TYR A 266 -14.92 43.82 -23.17
CA TYR A 266 -14.02 43.43 -22.08
C TYR A 266 -13.29 44.69 -21.51
N LEU A 267 -12.86 45.62 -22.34
CA LEU A 267 -12.15 46.82 -21.92
C LEU A 267 -13.04 47.76 -21.10
N ASN A 268 -14.31 47.90 -21.47
CA ASN A 268 -15.28 48.78 -20.77
C ASN A 268 -15.98 48.03 -19.60
N GLY A 269 -15.78 46.73 -19.46
CA GLY A 269 -16.34 45.92 -18.37
C GLY A 269 -17.79 45.50 -18.56
N THR A 270 -18.37 45.65 -19.76
CA THR A 270 -19.73 45.16 -20.06
C THR A 270 -19.77 43.61 -20.16
N ASN A 271 -18.67 43.01 -20.57
CA ASN A 271 -18.49 41.55 -20.52
C ASN A 271 -17.46 41.19 -19.43
N PRO A 272 -17.83 40.47 -18.38
CA PRO A 272 -16.93 40.08 -17.30
C PRO A 272 -15.89 39.03 -17.75
N GLY A 273 -16.08 38.40 -18.93
CA GLY A 273 -15.25 37.32 -19.41
C GLY A 273 -15.43 36.03 -18.60
N ILE A 274 -14.40 35.18 -18.62
CA ILE A 274 -14.42 33.85 -17.98
C ILE A 274 -13.41 33.80 -16.83
N ASN A 275 -13.90 33.50 -15.62
CA ASN A 275 -13.02 33.08 -14.53
C ASN A 275 -12.81 31.56 -14.60
N TRP A 276 -11.72 31.15 -15.25
CA TRP A 276 -11.43 29.76 -15.46
C TRP A 276 -11.31 28.91 -14.17
N LYS A 277 -10.93 29.53 -13.03
CA LYS A 277 -10.89 28.82 -11.74
C LYS A 277 -12.29 28.41 -11.30
N ASP A 278 -13.26 29.31 -11.40
CA ASP A 278 -14.64 29.03 -10.98
C ASP A 278 -15.33 28.02 -11.90
N GLU A 279 -14.89 27.94 -13.16
CA GLU A 279 -15.44 27.02 -14.15
C GLU A 279 -14.96 25.56 -14.02
N ILE A 280 -13.78 25.34 -13.41
CA ILE A 280 -13.18 24.00 -13.37
C ILE A 280 -13.05 23.40 -11.97
N PHE A 281 -12.97 24.26 -10.93
CA PHE A 281 -12.83 23.77 -9.56
C PHE A 281 -14.16 23.72 -8.82
N ARG A 282 -14.26 22.72 -7.95
CA ARG A 282 -15.35 22.56 -7.00
C ARG A 282 -14.83 22.08 -5.65
N THR A 283 -15.67 22.15 -4.64
CA THR A 283 -15.44 21.44 -3.38
C THR A 283 -15.63 19.95 -3.58
N GLY A 284 -14.59 19.17 -3.33
CA GLY A 284 -14.61 17.72 -3.36
C GLY A 284 -15.09 17.15 -2.03
N VAL A 285 -15.84 16.04 -2.08
CA VAL A 285 -16.33 15.33 -0.90
C VAL A 285 -15.80 13.91 -0.91
N THR A 286 -15.21 13.50 0.21
CA THR A 286 -14.76 12.11 0.42
C THR A 286 -15.64 11.47 1.48
N GLN A 287 -16.12 10.25 1.22
CA GLN A 287 -16.91 9.43 2.12
C GLN A 287 -16.23 8.06 2.21
N ASN A 288 -16.06 7.56 3.43
CA ASN A 288 -15.48 6.23 3.69
C ASN A 288 -16.28 5.55 4.80
N TYR A 289 -16.82 4.37 4.52
CA TYR A 289 -17.61 3.57 5.44
C TYR A 289 -17.06 2.16 5.50
N LYS A 290 -16.74 1.67 6.69
CA LYS A 290 -16.19 0.34 6.91
C LYS A 290 -16.94 -0.38 8.01
N LEU A 291 -17.27 -1.63 7.77
CA LEU A 291 -17.72 -2.59 8.76
C LEU A 291 -16.67 -3.70 8.88
N ALA A 292 -16.21 -3.99 10.09
CA ALA A 292 -15.29 -5.07 10.34
C ALA A 292 -15.76 -5.95 11.51
N LEU A 293 -15.52 -7.26 11.36
CA LEU A 293 -15.83 -8.30 12.33
C LEU A 293 -14.53 -9.04 12.65
N SER A 294 -14.09 -8.99 13.89
CA SER A 294 -12.92 -9.75 14.38
C SER A 294 -13.39 -10.71 15.47
N ARG A 295 -13.02 -11.97 15.33
CA ARG A 295 -13.30 -12.99 16.33
C ARG A 295 -12.14 -13.98 16.43
N GLY A 296 -11.77 -14.36 17.66
CA GLY A 296 -10.73 -15.36 17.89
C GLY A 296 -11.03 -16.27 19.07
N SER A 297 -10.89 -17.58 18.85
CA SER A 297 -10.77 -18.60 19.86
C SER A 297 -9.31 -19.10 19.93
N GLU A 298 -9.03 -20.08 20.77
CA GLU A 298 -7.73 -20.76 20.80
C GLU A 298 -7.40 -21.46 19.46
N SER A 299 -8.41 -22.01 18.79
CA SER A 299 -8.22 -22.84 17.60
C SER A 299 -8.51 -22.09 16.29
N VAL A 300 -9.35 -21.06 16.30
CA VAL A 300 -9.74 -20.32 15.08
C VAL A 300 -9.77 -18.84 15.35
N GLN A 301 -9.11 -18.07 14.48
CA GLN A 301 -9.15 -16.62 14.45
C GLN A 301 -9.68 -16.18 13.08
N SER A 302 -10.59 -15.23 13.05
CA SER A 302 -11.18 -14.76 11.81
C SER A 302 -11.35 -13.24 11.83
N TYR A 303 -11.12 -12.63 10.67
CA TYR A 303 -11.36 -11.22 10.43
C TYR A 303 -12.09 -11.09 9.09
N PHE A 304 -13.18 -10.33 9.09
CA PHE A 304 -13.92 -9.99 7.89
C PHE A 304 -14.14 -8.49 7.85
N SER A 305 -13.97 -7.87 6.70
CA SER A 305 -14.32 -6.47 6.51
C SER A 305 -14.99 -6.23 5.18
N ALA A 306 -15.86 -5.22 5.15
CA ALA A 306 -16.43 -4.64 3.95
C ALA A 306 -16.28 -3.12 4.03
N ASN A 307 -15.87 -2.51 2.92
CA ASN A 307 -15.65 -1.07 2.84
C ASN A 307 -16.23 -0.50 1.56
N TYR A 308 -16.84 0.66 1.69
CA TYR A 308 -17.26 1.55 0.60
C TYR A 308 -16.55 2.88 0.75
N MET A 309 -15.91 3.34 -0.32
CA MET A 309 -15.27 4.64 -0.40
C MET A 309 -15.70 5.36 -1.68
N LYS A 310 -16.11 6.64 -1.54
CA LYS A 310 -16.31 7.55 -2.65
C LYS A 310 -15.48 8.81 -2.43
N HIS A 311 -14.69 9.19 -3.40
CA HIS A 311 -13.87 10.39 -3.38
C HIS A 311 -14.23 11.24 -4.61
N GLU A 312 -14.87 12.36 -4.41
CA GLU A 312 -15.10 13.38 -5.44
C GLU A 312 -13.93 14.34 -5.46
N GLY A 313 -13.36 14.56 -6.63
CA GLY A 313 -12.19 15.45 -6.79
C GLY A 313 -12.57 16.92 -6.79
N THR A 314 -11.55 17.75 -6.60
CA THR A 314 -11.68 19.22 -6.65
C THR A 314 -11.80 19.77 -8.07
N ILE A 315 -11.53 18.97 -9.10
CA ILE A 315 -11.88 19.28 -10.49
C ILE A 315 -13.24 18.65 -10.77
N ASP A 316 -14.10 19.41 -11.44
CA ASP A 316 -15.46 18.95 -11.75
C ASP A 316 -15.46 17.63 -12.54
N LYS A 317 -16.49 16.80 -12.38
CA LYS A 317 -16.66 15.46 -12.99
C LYS A 317 -15.54 14.44 -12.71
N THR A 318 -14.59 14.76 -11.83
CA THR A 318 -13.62 13.75 -11.38
C THR A 318 -14.11 13.03 -10.12
N SER A 319 -14.04 11.70 -10.12
CA SER A 319 -14.41 10.88 -8.96
C SER A 319 -13.71 9.54 -8.97
N TYR A 320 -13.66 8.92 -7.80
CA TYR A 320 -13.22 7.55 -7.60
C TYR A 320 -14.12 6.88 -6.57
N GLU A 321 -14.63 5.71 -6.90
CA GLU A 321 -15.51 4.92 -6.05
C GLU A 321 -14.94 3.52 -5.94
N ARG A 322 -14.90 2.95 -4.73
CA ARG A 322 -14.36 1.61 -4.47
C ARG A 322 -15.22 0.86 -3.48
N TYR A 323 -15.54 -0.37 -3.82
CA TYR A 323 -16.08 -1.41 -2.96
C TYR A 323 -14.98 -2.42 -2.70
N SER A 324 -14.75 -2.80 -1.46
CA SER A 324 -13.78 -3.84 -1.12
C SER A 324 -14.28 -4.74 0.00
N ALA A 325 -13.86 -5.99 -0.05
CA ALA A 325 -14.13 -6.99 0.96
C ALA A 325 -12.86 -7.79 1.26
N LYS A 326 -12.65 -8.12 2.53
CA LYS A 326 -11.55 -8.94 3.01
C LYS A 326 -12.05 -10.04 3.91
N ALA A 327 -11.41 -11.19 3.82
CA ALA A 327 -11.55 -12.30 4.74
C ALA A 327 -10.18 -12.85 5.10
N ASN A 328 -9.87 -12.96 6.39
CA ASN A 328 -8.70 -13.65 6.92
C ASN A 328 -9.16 -14.69 7.92
N ILE A 329 -8.69 -15.92 7.77
CA ILE A 329 -8.99 -17.04 8.66
C ILE A 329 -7.68 -17.75 8.99
N LYS A 330 -7.36 -17.87 10.28
CA LYS A 330 -6.27 -18.67 10.81
C LYS A 330 -6.86 -19.78 11.67
N ALA A 331 -6.54 -21.03 11.36
CA ALA A 331 -7.09 -22.18 12.05
C ALA A 331 -5.99 -23.20 12.39
N ASN A 332 -5.93 -23.60 13.65
CA ASN A 332 -5.14 -24.75 14.10
C ASN A 332 -5.97 -26.01 13.84
N MET A 333 -5.79 -26.61 12.65
CA MET A 333 -6.55 -27.78 12.19
C MET A 333 -6.21 -29.04 12.99
N ALA A 334 -4.92 -29.16 13.36
CA ALA A 334 -4.39 -30.24 14.20
C ALA A 334 -3.12 -29.74 14.90
N LYS A 335 -2.58 -30.46 15.87
CA LYS A 335 -1.31 -30.09 16.54
C LYS A 335 -0.14 -29.97 15.58
N TRP A 336 -0.22 -30.60 14.42
CA TRP A 336 0.81 -30.64 13.39
C TRP A 336 0.47 -29.80 12.15
N LEU A 337 -0.75 -29.20 12.06
CA LEU A 337 -1.23 -28.48 10.86
C LEU A 337 -1.94 -27.19 11.24
N ASP A 338 -1.38 -26.07 10.80
CA ASP A 338 -2.01 -24.74 10.82
C ASP A 338 -2.40 -24.34 9.39
N LEU A 339 -3.58 -23.77 9.24
CA LEU A 339 -4.11 -23.22 7.99
C LEU A 339 -4.28 -21.70 8.14
N THR A 340 -3.79 -20.94 7.15
CA THR A 340 -4.14 -19.54 6.99
C THR A 340 -4.74 -19.33 5.60
N VAL A 341 -5.85 -18.62 5.53
CA VAL A 341 -6.51 -18.21 4.28
C VAL A 341 -6.73 -16.71 4.32
N ASP A 342 -6.22 -16.01 3.31
CA ASP A 342 -6.47 -14.59 3.07
C ASP A 342 -7.12 -14.40 1.73
N ILE A 343 -8.19 -13.61 1.69
CA ILE A 343 -8.92 -13.25 0.46
C ILE A 343 -9.20 -11.76 0.49
N ASN A 344 -8.83 -11.07 -0.59
CA ASN A 344 -9.16 -9.66 -0.83
C ASN A 344 -9.83 -9.54 -2.18
N ALA A 345 -10.94 -8.83 -2.25
CA ALA A 345 -11.64 -8.52 -3.48
C ALA A 345 -12.01 -7.04 -3.50
N SER A 346 -11.88 -6.40 -4.66
CA SER A 346 -12.32 -5.01 -4.82
C SER A 346 -12.80 -4.72 -6.23
N HIS A 347 -13.79 -3.84 -6.31
CA HIS A 347 -14.26 -3.20 -7.54
C HIS A 347 -14.10 -1.70 -7.40
N ALA A 348 -13.46 -1.05 -8.38
CA ALA A 348 -13.26 0.39 -8.36
C ALA A 348 -13.62 1.02 -9.70
N VAL A 349 -14.25 2.20 -9.64
CA VAL A 349 -14.61 3.03 -10.80
C VAL A 349 -14.02 4.41 -10.63
N GLY A 350 -13.11 4.79 -11.52
CA GLY A 350 -12.57 6.14 -11.62
C GLY A 350 -13.15 6.88 -12.82
N LYS A 351 -13.65 8.09 -12.63
CA LYS A 351 -14.22 8.92 -13.70
C LYS A 351 -13.43 10.23 -13.88
N GLY A 352 -13.64 10.87 -15.01
CA GLY A 352 -13.12 12.18 -15.35
C GLY A 352 -11.82 12.11 -16.14
N ILE A 353 -11.20 13.26 -16.29
CA ILE A 353 -10.08 13.47 -17.19
C ILE A 353 -8.94 12.54 -16.88
N GLY A 354 -8.30 11.98 -17.89
CA GLY A 354 -7.11 11.13 -17.79
C GLY A 354 -5.96 11.82 -17.06
N GLU A 355 -4.94 11.06 -16.69
CA GLU A 355 -3.76 11.58 -15.98
C GLU A 355 -3.26 12.86 -16.64
N LEU A 356 -2.91 13.83 -15.80
CA LEU A 356 -2.44 15.15 -16.19
C LEU A 356 -1.12 15.03 -16.97
N ALA A 357 -1.19 14.65 -18.24
CA ALA A 357 -0.02 14.75 -19.12
C ALA A 357 0.35 16.23 -19.26
N MET A 358 1.63 16.54 -19.14
CA MET A 358 2.12 17.87 -19.50
C MET A 358 1.89 18.08 -21.01
N GLY A 359 1.16 19.12 -21.37
CA GLY A 359 0.88 19.45 -22.77
C GLY A 359 -0.57 19.86 -23.04
N GLY A 360 -0.86 20.28 -24.24
CA GLY A 360 -2.07 20.99 -24.68
C GLY A 360 -3.44 20.32 -24.51
N TYR A 361 -3.52 19.21 -23.78
CA TYR A 361 -4.77 18.48 -23.49
C TYR A 361 -5.08 18.37 -21.99
N ASN A 362 -4.30 19.05 -21.14
CA ASN A 362 -4.52 19.07 -19.69
C ASN A 362 -5.46 20.23 -19.34
N PRO A 363 -6.68 20.00 -18.82
CA PRO A 363 -7.61 21.07 -18.51
C PRO A 363 -7.11 22.09 -17.49
N LEU A 364 -6.28 21.68 -16.53
CA LEU A 364 -5.65 22.63 -15.59
C LEU A 364 -4.70 23.56 -16.31
N TRP A 365 -3.80 22.99 -17.14
CA TRP A 365 -2.86 23.77 -17.92
C TRP A 365 -3.58 24.70 -18.90
N ILE A 366 -4.63 24.18 -19.57
CA ILE A 366 -5.47 24.99 -20.47
C ILE A 366 -6.12 26.12 -19.70
N ALA A 367 -6.80 25.86 -18.59
CA ALA A 367 -7.48 26.87 -17.81
C ALA A 367 -6.57 27.98 -17.31
N PHE A 368 -5.33 27.68 -16.93
CA PHE A 368 -4.37 28.65 -16.47
C PHE A 368 -3.65 29.41 -17.62
N ASN A 369 -3.79 28.96 -18.85
CA ASN A 369 -3.20 29.61 -20.03
C ASN A 369 -4.23 30.13 -21.03
N SER A 370 -5.53 29.93 -20.77
CA SER A 370 -6.59 30.45 -21.64
C SER A 370 -6.93 31.90 -21.34
N SER A 371 -7.29 32.61 -22.39
CA SER A 371 -7.76 33.99 -22.29
C SER A 371 -9.03 34.08 -21.43
N PRO A 372 -9.08 34.96 -20.43
CA PRO A 372 -10.34 35.30 -19.77
C PRO A 372 -11.24 36.17 -20.68
N SER A 373 -10.69 36.83 -21.73
CA SER A 373 -11.40 37.71 -22.66
C SER A 373 -11.88 36.94 -23.89
N MET A 374 -12.66 35.87 -23.66
CA MET A 374 -13.26 35.05 -24.74
C MET A 374 -14.66 34.61 -24.35
N ASN A 375 -15.43 34.12 -25.32
CA ASN A 375 -16.72 33.50 -25.06
C ASN A 375 -16.59 32.01 -24.73
N MET A 376 -17.52 31.48 -23.95
CA MET A 376 -17.54 30.05 -23.64
C MET A 376 -17.84 29.18 -24.87
N TYR A 377 -18.73 29.68 -25.75
CA TYR A 377 -19.20 28.98 -26.96
C TYR A 377 -18.98 29.82 -28.21
N ASP A 378 -18.73 29.15 -29.32
CA ASP A 378 -18.69 29.76 -30.64
C ASP A 378 -20.10 29.99 -31.21
N ALA A 379 -20.19 30.57 -32.43
CA ALA A 379 -21.45 30.84 -33.09
C ALA A 379 -22.25 29.59 -33.47
N ASN A 380 -21.62 28.40 -33.48
CA ASN A 380 -22.24 27.11 -33.78
C ASN A 380 -22.67 26.35 -32.50
N GLY A 381 -22.39 26.93 -31.30
CA GLY A 381 -22.69 26.32 -30.02
C GLY A 381 -21.66 25.30 -29.55
N TYR A 382 -20.48 25.21 -30.19
CA TYR A 382 -19.36 24.40 -29.71
C TYR A 382 -18.55 25.20 -28.69
N TYR A 383 -17.87 24.50 -27.78
CA TYR A 383 -16.93 25.15 -26.87
C TYR A 383 -15.87 25.87 -27.66
N GLN A 384 -15.78 27.18 -27.44
CA GLN A 384 -14.88 28.03 -28.19
C GLN A 384 -13.43 27.73 -27.82
N TRP A 385 -12.57 27.51 -28.82
CA TRP A 385 -11.13 27.48 -28.62
C TRP A 385 -10.63 28.88 -28.40
N ASP A 386 -9.51 29.00 -27.67
CA ASP A 386 -8.93 30.30 -27.41
C ASP A 386 -8.56 31.01 -28.74
N PRO A 387 -9.18 32.12 -29.08
CA PRO A 387 -8.94 32.81 -30.35
C PRO A 387 -7.56 33.50 -30.40
N TYR A 388 -6.91 33.64 -29.23
CA TYR A 388 -5.61 34.28 -29.08
C TYR A 388 -4.47 33.29 -28.91
N CYS A 389 -4.78 32.01 -28.79
CA CYS A 389 -3.82 30.91 -28.69
C CYS A 389 -4.18 29.77 -29.64
N THR A 390 -3.31 29.44 -30.59
CA THR A 390 -3.60 28.50 -31.69
C THR A 390 -3.71 27.04 -31.30
N ILE A 391 -3.43 26.69 -30.04
CA ILE A 391 -3.25 25.28 -29.62
C ILE A 391 -4.20 24.87 -28.47
N GLN A 392 -5.02 25.79 -27.95
CA GLN A 392 -5.77 25.50 -26.72
C GLN A 392 -7.25 25.20 -26.96
N GLU A 393 -7.65 23.98 -26.61
CA GLU A 393 -9.05 23.61 -26.44
C GLU A 393 -9.64 24.36 -25.22
N ASN A 394 -10.97 24.37 -25.11
CA ASN A 394 -11.66 24.97 -23.97
C ASN A 394 -11.59 24.03 -22.75
N ALA A 395 -11.10 24.53 -21.61
CA ALA A 395 -10.94 23.74 -20.40
C ALA A 395 -12.29 23.17 -19.90
N LYS A 396 -13.35 23.99 -19.87
CA LYS A 396 -14.70 23.56 -19.49
C LYS A 396 -15.23 22.55 -20.49
N GLY A 397 -15.02 22.78 -21.78
CA GLY A 397 -15.39 21.85 -22.84
C GLY A 397 -14.78 20.47 -22.68
N ILE A 398 -13.51 20.38 -22.31
CA ILE A 398 -12.86 19.10 -22.01
C ILE A 398 -13.51 18.41 -20.83
N ILE A 399 -13.74 19.13 -19.72
CA ILE A 399 -14.33 18.58 -18.50
C ILE A 399 -15.75 18.10 -18.72
N GLU A 400 -16.57 18.88 -19.44
CA GLU A 400 -17.99 18.63 -19.63
C GLU A 400 -18.27 17.55 -20.68
N SER A 401 -17.46 17.49 -21.73
CA SER A 401 -17.78 16.73 -22.92
C SER A 401 -16.97 15.43 -23.05
N LYS A 402 -15.69 15.44 -22.66
CA LYS A 402 -14.87 14.22 -22.73
C LYS A 402 -15.25 13.28 -21.59
N GLU A 403 -15.60 12.07 -21.94
CA GLU A 403 -15.90 11.02 -20.97
C GLU A 403 -14.73 10.06 -20.87
N ASN A 404 -14.25 9.85 -19.66
CA ASN A 404 -13.25 8.83 -19.34
C ASN A 404 -13.69 8.09 -18.09
N GLU A 405 -13.75 6.77 -18.21
CA GLU A 405 -14.07 5.88 -17.12
C GLU A 405 -13.08 4.72 -17.09
N ARG A 406 -12.56 4.44 -15.90
CA ARG A 406 -11.68 3.29 -15.64
C ARG A 406 -12.30 2.42 -14.58
N ARG A 407 -12.54 1.15 -14.91
CA ARG A 407 -13.01 0.12 -13.99
C ARG A 407 -11.88 -0.82 -13.68
N ARG A 408 -11.69 -1.13 -12.40
CA ARG A 408 -10.69 -2.09 -11.94
C ARG A 408 -11.33 -3.11 -11.03
N ASP A 409 -11.25 -4.37 -11.42
CA ASP A 409 -11.63 -5.51 -10.59
C ASP A 409 -10.35 -6.21 -10.11
N VAL A 410 -10.27 -6.48 -8.82
CA VAL A 410 -9.12 -7.15 -8.21
C VAL A 410 -9.61 -8.30 -7.37
N PHE A 411 -8.91 -9.43 -7.50
CA PHE A 411 -9.02 -10.57 -6.60
C PHE A 411 -7.62 -11.03 -6.22
N SER A 412 -7.34 -11.07 -4.93
CA SER A 412 -6.10 -11.61 -4.38
C SER A 412 -6.43 -12.66 -3.33
N GLY A 413 -5.89 -13.84 -3.48
CA GLY A 413 -6.11 -14.96 -2.57
C GLY A 413 -4.79 -15.61 -2.18
N HIS A 414 -4.66 -16.01 -0.93
CA HIS A 414 -3.47 -16.64 -0.38
C HIS A 414 -3.85 -17.75 0.60
N VAL A 415 -3.18 -18.88 0.50
CA VAL A 415 -3.37 -20.03 1.40
C VAL A 415 -2.01 -20.53 1.89
N ASP A 416 -1.83 -20.54 3.21
CA ASP A 416 -0.69 -21.16 3.88
C ASP A 416 -1.10 -22.44 4.57
N LEU A 417 -0.35 -23.51 4.30
CA LEU A 417 -0.39 -24.76 5.04
C LEU A 417 0.94 -24.91 5.77
N ARG A 418 0.92 -24.75 7.09
CA ARG A 418 2.10 -24.91 7.94
C ARG A 418 2.03 -26.24 8.67
N PHE A 419 3.02 -27.08 8.42
CA PHE A 419 3.21 -28.38 9.04
C PHE A 419 4.28 -28.27 10.12
N ASN A 420 3.93 -28.53 11.37
CA ASN A 420 4.85 -28.65 12.49
C ASN A 420 5.35 -30.09 12.52
N LEU A 421 6.50 -30.35 11.86
CA LEU A 421 7.02 -31.71 11.63
C LEU A 421 7.64 -32.29 12.88
N LEU A 422 8.49 -31.52 13.54
CA LEU A 422 9.18 -31.83 14.79
C LEU A 422 9.30 -30.56 15.61
N GLU A 423 9.73 -30.68 16.87
CA GLU A 423 10.08 -29.48 17.66
C GLU A 423 11.15 -28.67 16.98
N GLY A 424 10.86 -27.39 16.75
CA GLY A 424 11.73 -26.48 16.01
C GLY A 424 11.77 -26.67 14.49
N LEU A 425 11.16 -27.72 13.90
CA LEU A 425 11.17 -27.98 12.46
C LEU A 425 9.79 -27.81 11.86
N THR A 426 9.64 -26.83 10.98
CA THR A 426 8.38 -26.53 10.29
C THR A 426 8.57 -26.58 8.77
N PHE A 427 7.53 -27.04 8.07
CA PHE A 427 7.39 -26.89 6.61
C PHE A 427 6.15 -26.06 6.32
N THR A 428 6.28 -25.03 5.49
CA THR A 428 5.17 -24.19 5.09
C THR A 428 5.04 -24.19 3.57
N SER A 429 3.85 -24.47 3.07
CA SER A 429 3.48 -24.32 1.66
C SER A 429 2.54 -23.13 1.52
N SER A 430 3.02 -22.06 0.86
CA SER A 430 2.31 -20.80 0.63
C SER A 430 1.92 -20.70 -0.84
N ASN A 431 0.64 -20.58 -1.14
CA ASN A 431 0.12 -20.53 -2.49
C ASN A 431 -0.75 -19.30 -2.68
N GLY A 432 -0.39 -18.45 -3.63
CA GLY A 432 -1.06 -17.17 -3.87
C GLY A 432 -1.49 -16.99 -5.31
N VAL A 433 -2.59 -16.28 -5.47
CA VAL A 433 -3.11 -15.77 -6.75
C VAL A 433 -3.39 -14.27 -6.60
N ASP A 434 -2.96 -13.48 -7.59
CA ASP A 434 -3.34 -12.08 -7.74
C ASP A 434 -3.85 -11.88 -9.17
N TYR A 435 -5.11 -11.50 -9.29
CA TYR A 435 -5.78 -11.24 -10.55
C TYR A 435 -6.30 -9.81 -10.55
N TYR A 436 -6.03 -9.08 -11.60
CA TYR A 436 -6.73 -7.85 -11.87
C TYR A 436 -7.22 -7.77 -13.32
N ASN A 437 -8.36 -7.13 -13.47
CA ASN A 437 -8.95 -6.74 -14.74
C ASN A 437 -9.15 -5.22 -14.74
N ASN A 438 -8.54 -4.53 -15.68
CA ASN A 438 -8.61 -3.09 -15.82
C ASN A 438 -9.23 -2.76 -17.17
N THR A 439 -10.41 -2.13 -17.18
CA THR A 439 -11.09 -1.67 -18.38
C THR A 439 -11.13 -0.16 -18.40
N SER A 440 -10.73 0.45 -19.50
CA SER A 440 -10.75 1.90 -19.71
C SER A 440 -11.64 2.23 -20.88
N TYR A 441 -12.57 3.13 -20.66
CA TYR A 441 -13.47 3.68 -21.66
C TYR A 441 -13.14 5.15 -21.88
N SER A 442 -13.18 5.60 -23.14
CA SER A 442 -13.01 7.01 -23.48
C SER A 442 -13.93 7.39 -24.62
N PHE A 443 -14.48 8.61 -24.54
CA PHE A 443 -15.26 9.22 -25.59
C PHE A 443 -14.94 10.71 -25.69
N THR A 444 -14.76 11.19 -26.91
CA THR A 444 -14.50 12.61 -27.20
C THR A 444 -15.51 13.04 -28.29
N PRO A 445 -16.47 13.93 -27.97
CA PRO A 445 -17.46 14.40 -28.94
C PRO A 445 -16.92 15.54 -29.82
N LEU A 446 -17.61 15.85 -30.89
CA LEU A 446 -17.30 16.97 -31.80
C LEU A 446 -17.30 18.32 -31.11
N SER A 447 -18.16 18.50 -30.10
CA SER A 447 -18.25 19.75 -29.35
C SER A 447 -16.93 20.15 -28.67
N THR A 448 -16.11 19.18 -28.26
CA THR A 448 -14.79 19.44 -27.65
C THR A 448 -13.74 19.80 -28.69
N THR A 449 -13.83 19.22 -29.88
CA THR A 449 -12.82 19.35 -30.94
C THR A 449 -13.15 20.43 -31.95
N ALA A 450 -14.04 21.38 -31.60
CA ALA A 450 -14.57 22.41 -32.53
C ALA A 450 -15.13 21.82 -33.84
N GLY A 451 -15.79 20.66 -33.75
CA GLY A 451 -16.42 20.00 -34.88
C GLY A 451 -15.46 19.25 -35.84
N LYS A 452 -14.16 19.11 -35.47
CA LYS A 452 -13.16 18.50 -36.38
C LYS A 452 -13.26 16.96 -36.42
N SER A 453 -13.33 16.32 -35.26
CA SER A 453 -13.47 14.87 -35.19
C SER A 453 -13.97 14.42 -33.80
N ASN A 454 -14.70 13.34 -33.77
CA ASN A 454 -15.04 12.63 -32.54
C ASN A 454 -14.33 11.28 -32.49
N GLY A 455 -14.28 10.67 -31.32
CA GLY A 455 -13.60 9.40 -31.17
C GLY A 455 -14.00 8.64 -29.90
N MET A 456 -13.78 7.33 -29.95
CA MET A 456 -14.02 6.44 -28.82
C MET A 456 -12.88 5.46 -28.65
N GLY A 457 -12.68 4.99 -27.41
CA GLY A 457 -11.73 3.95 -27.07
C GLY A 457 -12.28 3.04 -26.00
N ASN A 458 -11.99 1.76 -26.11
CA ASN A 458 -12.29 0.74 -25.12
C ASN A 458 -11.09 -0.19 -25.01
N ASN A 459 -10.39 -0.16 -23.88
CA ASN A 459 -9.20 -0.95 -23.63
C ASN A 459 -9.42 -1.82 -22.39
N ASN A 460 -9.10 -3.10 -22.50
CA ASN A 460 -9.13 -4.05 -21.41
C ASN A 460 -7.74 -4.67 -21.22
N SER A 461 -7.27 -4.75 -19.97
CA SER A 461 -6.02 -5.41 -19.61
C SER A 461 -6.24 -6.30 -18.41
N GLN A 462 -5.88 -7.56 -18.53
CA GLN A 462 -5.99 -8.56 -17.49
C GLN A 462 -4.60 -9.09 -17.15
N ARG A 463 -4.29 -9.19 -15.86
CA ARG A 463 -3.09 -9.88 -15.37
C ARG A 463 -3.49 -10.95 -14.36
N MET A 464 -2.89 -12.12 -14.50
CA MET A 464 -2.95 -13.19 -13.50
C MET A 464 -1.53 -13.53 -13.07
N LEU A 465 -1.27 -13.40 -11.79
CA LEU A 465 -0.04 -13.81 -11.13
C LEU A 465 -0.33 -15.03 -10.25
N LEU A 466 0.41 -16.10 -10.47
CA LEU A 466 0.37 -17.30 -9.64
C LEU A 466 1.72 -17.45 -8.94
N GLN A 467 1.69 -17.74 -7.66
CA GLN A 467 2.88 -17.95 -6.83
C GLN A 467 2.71 -19.19 -5.99
N SER A 468 3.75 -20.01 -5.92
CA SER A 468 3.87 -21.11 -4.96
C SER A 468 5.24 -21.01 -4.31
N SER A 469 5.27 -20.95 -2.99
CA SER A 469 6.48 -20.89 -2.19
C SER A 469 6.43 -21.99 -1.13
N ASN A 470 7.49 -22.77 -1.05
CA ASN A 470 7.62 -23.86 -0.10
C ASN A 470 8.88 -23.66 0.70
N ASN A 471 8.75 -23.55 2.01
CA ASN A 471 9.89 -23.35 2.90
C ASN A 471 9.95 -24.39 4.00
N ILE A 472 11.17 -24.80 4.33
CA ILE A 472 11.49 -25.58 5.50
C ILE A 472 12.34 -24.73 6.43
N THR A 473 11.92 -24.60 7.67
CA THR A 473 12.61 -23.80 8.69
C THR A 473 12.91 -24.65 9.90
N TRP A 474 14.17 -24.63 10.30
CA TRP A 474 14.65 -25.27 11.51
C TRP A 474 15.15 -24.22 12.48
N ILE A 475 14.58 -24.19 13.67
CA ILE A 475 14.92 -23.31 14.78
C ILE A 475 15.47 -24.18 15.89
N GLN A 476 16.64 -23.84 16.39
CA GLN A 476 17.28 -24.55 17.48
C GLN A 476 17.88 -23.56 18.47
N ASP A 477 17.52 -23.73 19.73
CA ASP A 477 18.05 -22.97 20.84
C ASP A 477 18.79 -23.91 21.77
N TRP A 478 20.01 -23.54 22.21
CA TRP A 478 20.73 -24.33 23.20
C TRP A 478 21.52 -23.44 24.17
N ALA A 479 21.64 -23.92 25.40
CA ALA A 479 22.31 -23.24 26.51
C ALA A 479 21.83 -21.81 26.77
N ASP A 480 20.59 -21.47 26.41
CA ASP A 480 19.95 -20.13 26.57
C ASP A 480 20.76 -18.96 25.95
N ARG A 481 21.77 -19.28 25.12
CA ARG A 481 22.69 -18.30 24.52
C ARG A 481 22.84 -18.43 23.01
N HIS A 482 22.59 -19.60 22.49
CA HIS A 482 22.77 -19.89 21.07
C HIS A 482 21.42 -20.05 20.41
N PHE A 483 21.10 -19.18 19.47
CA PHE A 483 19.86 -19.22 18.69
C PHE A 483 20.22 -19.38 17.22
N LEU A 484 19.83 -20.47 16.62
CA LEU A 484 20.09 -20.80 15.23
C LEU A 484 18.78 -20.96 14.47
N THR A 485 18.64 -20.26 13.35
CA THR A 485 17.56 -20.47 12.40
C THR A 485 18.13 -20.79 11.04
N VAL A 486 17.75 -21.92 10.47
CA VAL A 486 18.11 -22.33 9.10
C VAL A 486 16.86 -22.46 8.28
N THR A 487 16.79 -21.73 7.15
CA THR A 487 15.64 -21.75 6.25
C THR A 487 16.08 -22.11 4.84
N GLY A 488 15.43 -23.09 4.25
CA GLY A 488 15.52 -23.43 2.83
C GLY A 488 14.18 -23.08 2.16
N VAL A 489 14.23 -22.42 1.01
CA VAL A 489 13.02 -22.03 0.25
C VAL A 489 13.14 -22.45 -1.20
N TRP A 490 12.04 -22.90 -1.74
CA TRP A 490 11.86 -23.11 -3.18
C TRP A 490 10.57 -22.40 -3.59
N GLU A 491 10.65 -21.56 -4.62
CA GLU A 491 9.58 -20.67 -5.06
C GLU A 491 9.43 -20.73 -6.59
N ALA A 492 8.18 -20.71 -7.04
CA ALA A 492 7.81 -20.59 -8.43
C ALA A 492 6.77 -19.48 -8.58
N THR A 493 6.99 -18.57 -9.55
CA THR A 493 6.07 -17.48 -9.88
C THR A 493 5.82 -17.49 -11.40
N LYS A 494 4.55 -17.31 -11.80
CA LYS A 494 4.15 -17.11 -13.19
C LYS A 494 3.21 -15.92 -13.29
N SER A 495 3.48 -15.02 -14.22
CA SER A 495 2.61 -13.89 -14.54
C SER A 495 2.19 -13.98 -16.00
N THR A 496 0.89 -13.83 -16.25
CA THR A 496 0.31 -13.76 -17.59
C THR A 496 -0.47 -12.46 -17.73
N THR A 497 -0.20 -11.70 -18.78
CA THR A 497 -0.92 -10.46 -19.10
C THR A 497 -1.55 -10.59 -20.48
N ARG A 498 -2.81 -10.20 -20.58
CA ARG A 498 -3.55 -10.12 -21.84
C ARG A 498 -4.14 -8.72 -21.94
N ALA A 499 -4.02 -8.09 -23.09
CA ALA A 499 -4.67 -6.82 -23.34
C ALA A 499 -5.38 -6.83 -24.70
N MET A 500 -6.47 -6.09 -24.75
CA MET A 500 -7.27 -5.89 -25.93
C MET A 500 -7.71 -4.44 -25.98
N GLY A 501 -7.58 -3.81 -27.14
CA GLY A 501 -8.01 -2.43 -27.38
C GLY A 501 -8.86 -2.34 -28.64
N ILE A 502 -9.88 -1.51 -28.58
CA ILE A 502 -10.72 -1.13 -29.71
C ILE A 502 -10.81 0.39 -29.70
N SER A 503 -10.58 1.02 -30.85
CA SER A 503 -10.77 2.46 -31.00
C SER A 503 -11.53 2.77 -32.30
N GLY A 504 -12.21 3.91 -32.30
CA GLY A 504 -12.94 4.39 -33.47
C GLY A 504 -12.92 5.90 -33.53
N SER A 505 -12.89 6.45 -34.74
CA SER A 505 -12.99 7.88 -34.97
C SER A 505 -14.00 8.21 -36.07
N ASN A 506 -14.47 9.46 -36.10
CA ASN A 506 -15.52 9.94 -36.99
C ASN A 506 -16.81 9.10 -36.82
N LEU A 507 -17.34 9.09 -35.60
CA LEU A 507 -18.60 8.44 -35.29
C LEU A 507 -19.75 9.17 -35.97
N GLN A 508 -20.66 8.41 -36.59
CA GLN A 508 -21.83 8.97 -37.28
C GLN A 508 -22.92 9.43 -36.29
N ALA A 509 -23.02 8.76 -35.14
CA ALA A 509 -23.92 9.16 -34.05
C ALA A 509 -23.18 9.17 -32.73
N GLU A 510 -23.07 10.34 -32.09
CA GLU A 510 -22.37 10.52 -30.82
C GLU A 510 -23.12 9.96 -29.61
N SER A 511 -24.45 9.78 -29.74
CA SER A 511 -25.31 9.25 -28.68
C SER A 511 -24.98 7.82 -28.24
N VAL A 512 -24.22 7.07 -29.05
CA VAL A 512 -23.74 5.72 -28.68
C VAL A 512 -22.50 5.75 -27.77
N GLY A 513 -21.81 6.89 -27.66
CA GLY A 513 -20.60 7.01 -26.85
C GLY A 513 -19.53 5.99 -27.22
N TRP A 514 -19.02 5.27 -26.24
CA TRP A 514 -18.01 4.19 -26.43
C TRP A 514 -18.59 2.79 -26.66
N TRP A 515 -19.93 2.62 -26.76
CA TRP A 515 -20.55 1.30 -26.78
C TRP A 515 -20.62 0.62 -28.16
N ASP A 516 -20.55 1.38 -29.23
CA ASP A 516 -20.66 0.83 -30.59
C ASP A 516 -19.59 1.37 -31.55
N VAL A 517 -18.48 0.66 -31.65
CA VAL A 517 -17.40 0.99 -32.58
C VAL A 517 -17.83 0.86 -34.05
N LYS A 518 -18.88 0.09 -34.37
CA LYS A 518 -19.37 -0.06 -35.75
C LYS A 518 -19.86 1.26 -36.33
N ASN A 519 -20.27 2.19 -35.45
CA ASN A 519 -20.71 3.51 -35.83
C ASN A 519 -19.56 4.47 -36.24
N ALA A 520 -18.30 4.06 -36.05
CA ALA A 520 -17.12 4.84 -36.45
C ALA A 520 -16.74 4.58 -37.91
N ALA A 521 -16.36 5.61 -38.64
CA ALA A 521 -15.85 5.52 -40.01
C ALA A 521 -14.46 4.87 -40.04
N THR A 522 -13.59 5.23 -39.11
CA THR A 522 -12.27 4.58 -38.95
C THR A 522 -12.28 3.74 -37.67
N ARG A 523 -11.80 2.50 -37.77
CA ARG A 523 -11.79 1.53 -36.68
C ARG A 523 -10.42 0.90 -36.57
N ASP A 524 -9.95 0.70 -35.36
CA ASP A 524 -8.72 -0.02 -35.10
C ASP A 524 -8.93 -0.98 -33.91
N ALA A 525 -8.27 -2.13 -34.00
CA ALA A 525 -8.31 -3.15 -32.94
C ALA A 525 -6.92 -3.70 -32.71
N SER A 526 -6.56 -3.85 -31.45
CA SER A 526 -5.28 -4.39 -31.01
C SER A 526 -5.47 -5.46 -29.97
N ASN A 527 -4.57 -6.42 -29.95
CA ASN A 527 -4.46 -7.38 -28.86
C ASN A 527 -3.00 -7.67 -28.56
N SER A 528 -2.72 -8.02 -27.32
CA SER A 528 -1.40 -8.44 -26.91
C SER A 528 -1.47 -9.53 -25.84
N TYR A 529 -0.44 -10.36 -25.83
CA TYR A 529 -0.22 -11.40 -24.83
C TYR A 529 1.24 -11.38 -24.42
N SER A 530 1.48 -11.42 -23.10
CA SER A 530 2.82 -11.63 -22.58
C SER A 530 2.77 -12.48 -21.33
N ASP A 531 3.78 -13.32 -21.13
CA ASP A 531 3.98 -14.05 -19.91
C ASP A 531 5.46 -14.11 -19.51
N TRP A 532 5.70 -14.36 -18.25
CA TRP A 532 7.00 -14.66 -17.70
C TRP A 532 6.88 -15.60 -16.52
N ALA A 533 7.95 -16.35 -16.27
CA ALA A 533 8.07 -17.24 -15.13
C ALA A 533 9.41 -17.05 -14.42
N LEU A 534 9.41 -17.23 -13.12
CA LEU A 534 10.58 -17.17 -12.24
C LEU A 534 10.59 -18.42 -11.35
N LEU A 535 11.72 -19.10 -11.29
CA LEU A 535 11.99 -20.20 -10.37
C LEU A 535 13.14 -19.80 -9.46
N SER A 536 13.00 -19.99 -8.15
CA SER A 536 13.98 -19.53 -7.18
C SER A 536 14.30 -20.59 -6.14
N GLY A 537 15.56 -20.65 -5.72
CA GLY A 537 16.03 -21.41 -4.57
C GLY A 537 16.77 -20.50 -3.60
N VAL A 538 16.45 -20.58 -2.29
CA VAL A 538 17.05 -19.75 -1.24
C VAL A 538 17.53 -20.61 -0.08
N GLY A 539 18.73 -20.35 0.40
CA GLY A 539 19.22 -20.82 1.68
C GLY A 539 19.58 -19.64 2.59
N ARG A 540 19.09 -19.64 3.82
CA ARG A 540 19.37 -18.59 4.81
C ARG A 540 19.74 -19.20 6.15
N VAL A 541 20.76 -18.64 6.79
CA VAL A 541 21.18 -18.99 8.14
C VAL A 541 21.22 -17.72 8.98
N ILE A 542 20.55 -17.73 10.12
CA ILE A 542 20.61 -16.67 11.13
C ILE A 542 21.15 -17.31 12.41
N TYR A 543 22.22 -16.73 12.93
CA TYR A 543 22.80 -17.13 14.19
C TYR A 543 22.90 -15.93 15.12
N ASN A 544 22.38 -16.09 16.35
CA ASN A 544 22.46 -15.09 17.40
C ASN A 544 23.10 -15.71 18.62
N TYR A 545 24.19 -15.09 19.10
CA TYR A 545 24.87 -15.47 20.31
C TYR A 545 24.60 -14.49 21.44
N ASP A 546 23.93 -14.96 22.48
CA ASP A 546 23.65 -14.26 23.74
C ASP A 546 22.93 -12.91 23.54
N LYS A 547 22.12 -12.81 22.44
CA LYS A 547 21.48 -11.54 22.02
C LYS A 547 22.46 -10.36 21.86
N ARG A 548 23.75 -10.66 21.71
CA ARG A 548 24.84 -9.68 21.54
C ARG A 548 25.39 -9.66 20.13
N TYR A 549 25.72 -10.84 19.58
CA TYR A 549 26.34 -10.98 18.26
C TYR A 549 25.41 -11.73 17.33
N MET A 550 25.05 -11.09 16.24
CA MET A 550 24.14 -11.64 15.24
C MET A 550 24.84 -11.74 13.90
N LEU A 551 24.68 -12.87 13.23
CA LEU A 551 25.20 -13.12 11.89
C LEU A 551 24.08 -13.68 11.02
N THR A 552 23.89 -13.10 9.82
CA THR A 552 22.95 -13.60 8.82
C THR A 552 23.69 -13.83 7.52
N GLY A 553 23.55 -15.03 6.95
CA GLY A 553 24.03 -15.38 5.62
C GLY A 553 22.86 -15.82 4.75
N THR A 554 22.76 -15.29 3.52
CA THR A 554 21.75 -15.70 2.55
C THR A 554 22.39 -15.97 1.20
N PHE A 555 22.01 -17.05 0.57
CA PHE A 555 22.35 -17.38 -0.81
C PHE A 555 21.08 -17.64 -1.60
N ARG A 556 20.90 -16.95 -2.73
CA ARG A 556 19.77 -17.11 -3.61
C ARG A 556 20.19 -17.37 -5.05
N ALA A 557 19.47 -18.25 -5.71
CA ALA A 557 19.58 -18.53 -7.13
C ALA A 557 18.21 -18.30 -7.78
N ASP A 558 18.14 -17.43 -8.80
CA ASP A 558 16.92 -17.10 -9.54
C ASP A 558 17.08 -17.48 -11.02
N GLY A 559 16.12 -18.22 -11.57
CA GLY A 559 16.03 -18.58 -12.99
C GLY A 559 14.83 -17.91 -13.63
N SER A 560 15.04 -16.95 -14.53
CA SER A 560 13.98 -16.17 -15.20
C SER A 560 13.82 -16.57 -16.65
N SER A 561 12.55 -16.71 -17.10
CA SER A 561 12.22 -16.95 -18.49
C SER A 561 12.44 -15.74 -19.41
N ARG A 562 12.62 -14.54 -18.84
CA ARG A 562 12.89 -13.31 -19.60
C ARG A 562 14.25 -13.32 -20.30
N PHE A 563 15.21 -14.12 -19.80
CA PHE A 563 16.54 -14.28 -20.39
C PHE A 563 16.63 -15.52 -21.25
N THR A 564 17.23 -15.42 -22.43
CA THR A 564 17.41 -16.55 -23.34
C THR A 564 18.57 -17.44 -22.91
N ASN A 565 19.80 -16.91 -22.88
CA ASN A 565 21.01 -17.67 -22.59
C ASN A 565 21.40 -17.62 -21.10
N ASN A 566 21.23 -16.46 -20.44
CA ASN A 566 21.68 -16.21 -19.07
C ASN A 566 20.54 -16.27 -18.06
N LYS A 567 19.75 -17.38 -18.08
CA LYS A 567 18.54 -17.52 -17.24
C LYS A 567 18.79 -17.44 -15.76
N TRP A 568 19.93 -17.94 -15.27
CA TRP A 568 20.25 -18.03 -13.85
C TRP A 568 21.10 -16.88 -13.34
N GLY A 569 20.67 -16.27 -12.24
CA GLY A 569 21.39 -15.29 -11.45
C GLY A 569 21.66 -15.80 -10.04
N TYR A 570 22.80 -15.42 -9.45
CA TYR A 570 23.23 -15.83 -8.11
C TYR A 570 23.49 -14.60 -7.26
N PHE A 571 22.90 -14.57 -6.05
CA PHE A 571 22.81 -13.40 -5.21
C PHE A 571 23.16 -13.73 -3.75
N PRO A 572 24.44 -13.71 -3.37
CA PRO A 572 24.88 -13.87 -1.99
C PRO A 572 24.71 -12.58 -1.18
N SER A 573 24.41 -12.71 0.11
CA SER A 573 24.45 -11.61 1.07
C SER A 573 24.90 -12.07 2.44
N VAL A 574 25.52 -11.17 3.20
CA VAL A 574 25.95 -11.36 4.58
C VAL A 574 25.65 -10.10 5.39
N ALA A 575 25.22 -10.28 6.63
CA ALA A 575 25.04 -9.18 7.58
C ALA A 575 25.49 -9.60 8.97
N ALA A 576 26.02 -8.65 9.71
CA ALA A 576 26.40 -8.80 11.10
C ALA A 576 25.84 -7.64 11.93
N ALA A 577 25.48 -7.95 13.18
CA ALA A 577 25.10 -6.92 14.14
C ALA A 577 25.69 -7.22 15.52
N TRP A 578 26.00 -6.14 16.22
CA TRP A 578 26.52 -6.18 17.58
C TRP A 578 25.67 -5.28 18.48
N THR A 579 24.99 -5.87 19.44
CA THR A 579 24.23 -5.14 20.45
C THR A 579 25.17 -4.79 21.60
N VAL A 580 25.79 -3.64 21.49
CA VAL A 580 26.82 -3.13 22.42
C VAL A 580 26.22 -2.92 23.83
N SER A 581 24.95 -2.45 23.88
CA SER A 581 24.25 -2.24 25.15
C SER A 581 24.08 -3.51 26.00
N ASN A 582 24.17 -4.70 25.39
CA ASN A 582 24.10 -5.97 26.12
C ASN A 582 25.44 -6.44 26.68
N GLU A 583 26.53 -5.69 26.43
CA GLU A 583 27.85 -6.01 26.96
C GLU A 583 27.96 -5.64 28.46
N LYS A 584 28.78 -6.40 29.18
CA LYS A 584 28.99 -6.19 30.61
C LYS A 584 29.54 -4.81 30.93
N PHE A 585 30.40 -4.24 30.08
CA PHE A 585 30.96 -2.91 30.30
C PHE A 585 29.92 -1.77 30.14
N MET A 586 28.75 -2.05 29.56
CA MET A 586 27.65 -1.09 29.40
C MET A 586 26.63 -1.14 30.53
N GLU A 587 26.75 -2.05 31.49
CA GLU A 587 25.76 -2.22 32.58
C GLU A 587 25.49 -0.92 33.35
N ASN A 588 26.53 -0.13 33.63
CA ASN A 588 26.42 1.14 34.36
C ASN A 588 25.78 2.29 33.55
N CYS A 589 25.66 2.10 32.23
CA CYS A 589 25.12 3.11 31.31
C CYS A 589 23.69 2.78 30.88
N ARG A 590 23.11 1.64 31.29
CA ARG A 590 21.78 1.15 30.80
C ARG A 590 20.61 2.09 31.11
N GLU A 591 20.68 2.84 32.19
CA GLU A 591 19.64 3.84 32.50
C GLU A 591 19.62 4.99 31.49
N THR A 592 20.77 5.32 30.90
CA THR A 592 20.89 6.39 29.89
C THR A 592 20.87 5.85 28.47
N ILE A 593 21.62 4.75 28.21
CA ILE A 593 21.72 4.11 26.90
C ILE A 593 21.07 2.73 27.00
N ASN A 594 19.79 2.66 26.64
CA ASN A 594 19.01 1.42 26.72
C ASN A 594 19.28 0.47 25.57
N ASN A 595 19.53 1.04 24.39
CA ASN A 595 19.87 0.30 23.19
C ASN A 595 21.01 1.00 22.46
N LEU A 596 22.07 0.26 22.17
CA LEU A 596 23.13 0.65 21.23
C LEU A 596 23.47 -0.57 20.40
N LYS A 597 23.10 -0.52 19.12
CA LYS A 597 23.31 -1.61 18.17
C LYS A 597 24.05 -1.10 16.95
N LEU A 598 25.13 -1.78 16.57
CA LEU A 598 25.89 -1.54 15.36
C LEU A 598 25.51 -2.62 14.35
N ARG A 599 25.28 -2.23 13.10
CA ARG A 599 24.92 -3.13 11.99
C ARG A 599 25.81 -2.90 10.79
N ALA A 600 26.21 -3.99 10.11
CA ALA A 600 26.89 -3.91 8.83
C ALA A 600 26.39 -5.02 7.91
N SER A 601 26.13 -4.69 6.65
CA SER A 601 25.72 -5.69 5.66
C SER A 601 26.37 -5.45 4.29
N TYR A 602 26.55 -6.53 3.55
CA TYR A 602 26.99 -6.51 2.16
C TYR A 602 26.21 -7.57 1.38
N GLY A 603 25.72 -7.20 0.21
CA GLY A 603 25.00 -8.14 -0.64
C GLY A 603 25.02 -7.75 -2.11
N ILE A 604 24.72 -8.74 -2.93
CA ILE A 604 24.49 -8.58 -4.37
C ILE A 604 23.03 -8.90 -4.63
N ILE A 605 22.32 -7.99 -5.28
CA ILE A 605 20.93 -8.15 -5.66
C ILE A 605 20.84 -8.12 -7.18
N GLY A 606 20.01 -8.99 -7.76
CA GLY A 606 19.73 -8.99 -9.20
C GLY A 606 18.52 -8.15 -9.54
N ASN A 607 18.41 -7.73 -10.80
CA ASN A 607 17.17 -7.20 -11.36
C ASN A 607 16.89 -7.93 -12.68
N GLN A 608 15.64 -8.46 -12.81
CA GLN A 608 15.16 -9.16 -14.01
C GLN A 608 14.24 -8.30 -14.87
N ASP A 609 14.01 -7.03 -14.51
CA ASP A 609 12.93 -6.24 -15.09
C ASP A 609 13.27 -5.71 -16.49
N ILE A 610 13.33 -6.65 -17.42
CA ILE A 610 13.31 -6.39 -18.86
C ILE A 610 11.96 -6.84 -19.44
N THR A 611 11.51 -6.20 -20.51
CA THR A 611 10.26 -6.60 -21.17
C THR A 611 10.32 -8.06 -21.59
N PRO A 612 9.28 -8.88 -21.33
CA PRO A 612 9.22 -10.25 -21.83
C PRO A 612 9.45 -10.29 -23.34
N TYR A 613 10.20 -11.29 -23.80
CA TYR A 613 10.57 -11.51 -25.20
C TYR A 613 11.53 -10.47 -25.83
N SER A 614 11.97 -9.44 -25.09
CA SER A 614 12.89 -8.42 -25.62
C SER A 614 14.27 -8.99 -26.06
N THR A 615 14.60 -10.21 -25.63
CA THR A 615 15.84 -10.92 -26.03
C THR A 615 15.70 -11.63 -27.39
N LEU A 616 14.49 -11.68 -27.96
CA LEU A 616 14.18 -12.36 -29.21
C LEU A 616 14.11 -11.35 -30.37
N ALA A 617 14.41 -11.79 -31.58
CA ALA A 617 14.08 -11.04 -32.77
C ALA A 617 12.57 -11.17 -33.03
N LEU A 618 11.84 -10.07 -32.91
CA LEU A 618 10.40 -10.04 -33.16
C LEU A 618 10.11 -9.49 -34.56
N LEU A 619 9.10 -10.04 -35.21
CA LEU A 619 8.58 -9.55 -36.49
C LEU A 619 7.46 -8.55 -36.26
N GLY A 620 7.55 -7.41 -36.90
CA GLY A 620 6.47 -6.46 -37.06
C GLY A 620 5.71 -6.74 -38.38
N THR A 621 4.46 -6.32 -38.41
CA THR A 621 3.63 -6.36 -39.62
C THR A 621 3.36 -4.95 -40.11
N THR A 622 3.32 -4.76 -41.42
CA THR A 622 2.91 -3.51 -42.06
C THR A 622 2.08 -3.79 -43.27
N SER A 623 1.17 -2.91 -43.63
CA SER A 623 0.46 -2.97 -44.91
C SER A 623 1.34 -2.32 -45.98
N THR A 624 1.60 -3.05 -47.06
CA THR A 624 2.35 -2.55 -48.22
C THR A 624 1.58 -2.79 -49.49
N TYR A 625 1.91 -2.04 -50.54
CA TYR A 625 1.27 -2.10 -51.83
C TYR A 625 2.31 -2.41 -52.93
N PHE A 626 2.12 -3.47 -53.67
CA PHE A 626 3.00 -3.88 -54.77
C PHE A 626 2.32 -3.60 -56.12
N GLY A 627 2.13 -2.32 -56.45
CA GLY A 627 1.56 -1.91 -57.74
C GLY A 627 0.07 -2.24 -57.94
N SER A 628 -0.65 -2.65 -56.89
CA SER A 628 -2.09 -2.91 -56.88
C SER A 628 -2.79 -2.02 -55.85
N SER A 629 -4.11 -1.83 -56.01
CA SER A 629 -4.94 -1.13 -55.03
C SER A 629 -5.19 -1.93 -53.73
N ASN A 630 -4.77 -3.19 -53.66
CA ASN A 630 -4.95 -4.06 -52.52
C ASN A 630 -3.71 -4.04 -51.63
N ALA A 631 -3.89 -3.77 -50.34
CA ALA A 631 -2.86 -3.90 -49.35
C ALA A 631 -2.48 -5.35 -49.10
N VAL A 632 -1.19 -5.63 -49.05
CA VAL A 632 -0.62 -6.93 -48.68
C VAL A 632 0.12 -6.80 -47.37
N THR A 633 -0.04 -7.76 -46.45
CA THR A 633 0.70 -7.76 -45.19
C THR A 633 2.17 -8.08 -45.45
N GLY A 634 3.02 -7.12 -45.16
CA GLY A 634 4.47 -7.30 -45.17
C GLY A 634 4.98 -7.60 -43.76
N TYR A 635 6.08 -8.33 -43.65
CA TYR A 635 6.76 -8.62 -42.41
C TYR A 635 8.16 -7.97 -42.41
N TRP A 636 8.55 -7.41 -41.29
CA TRP A 636 9.87 -6.81 -41.11
C TRP A 636 10.41 -7.10 -39.71
N SER A 637 11.72 -7.05 -39.54
CA SER A 637 12.33 -7.22 -38.22
C SER A 637 12.07 -5.98 -37.36
N ASN A 638 11.23 -6.14 -36.35
CA ASN A 638 10.86 -5.04 -35.44
C ASN A 638 11.91 -4.82 -34.33
N SER A 639 12.70 -5.85 -34.01
CA SER A 639 13.76 -5.79 -33.00
C SER A 639 14.92 -6.72 -33.36
N LEU A 640 16.12 -6.36 -32.95
CA LEU A 640 17.28 -7.23 -33.02
C LEU A 640 17.28 -8.21 -31.86
N ALA A 641 17.69 -9.46 -32.12
CA ALA A 641 17.90 -10.43 -31.07
C ALA A 641 19.05 -10.01 -30.15
N THR A 642 18.82 -10.07 -28.85
CA THR A 642 19.86 -9.82 -27.83
C THR A 642 19.89 -10.96 -26.80
N PRO A 643 20.18 -12.23 -27.23
CA PRO A 643 20.02 -13.41 -26.39
C PRO A 643 20.99 -13.46 -25.21
N ASP A 644 22.08 -12.71 -25.27
CA ASP A 644 23.15 -12.70 -24.28
C ASP A 644 22.99 -11.64 -23.18
N ILE A 645 21.85 -10.92 -23.15
CA ILE A 645 21.52 -10.02 -22.04
C ILE A 645 21.64 -10.80 -20.74
N LYS A 646 22.26 -10.15 -19.74
CA LYS A 646 22.52 -10.69 -18.41
C LYS A 646 21.70 -9.93 -17.36
N TRP A 647 21.58 -10.56 -16.20
CA TRP A 647 21.04 -9.93 -15.01
C TRP A 647 21.77 -8.62 -14.70
N GLU A 648 21.00 -7.56 -14.48
CA GLU A 648 21.52 -6.36 -13.84
C GLU A 648 21.83 -6.69 -12.37
N LYS A 649 23.01 -6.30 -11.88
CA LYS A 649 23.47 -6.63 -10.54
C LYS A 649 23.85 -5.38 -9.78
N THR A 650 23.20 -5.17 -8.65
CA THR A 650 23.50 -4.10 -7.70
C THR A 650 24.29 -4.67 -6.52
N LYS A 651 25.48 -4.16 -6.28
CA LYS A 651 26.29 -4.42 -5.08
C LYS A 651 25.99 -3.33 -4.07
N GLN A 652 25.60 -3.73 -2.87
CA GLN A 652 25.23 -2.77 -1.82
C GLN A 652 25.99 -3.07 -0.54
N PHE A 653 26.54 -2.03 0.06
CA PHE A 653 27.12 -2.03 1.40
C PHE A 653 26.30 -1.09 2.28
N ASP A 654 25.99 -1.53 3.50
CA ASP A 654 25.25 -0.76 4.50
C ASP A 654 25.98 -0.83 5.83
N PHE A 655 25.99 0.31 6.55
CA PHE A 655 26.42 0.41 7.94
C PHE A 655 25.37 1.22 8.72
N GLY A 656 24.93 0.72 9.88
CA GLY A 656 23.90 1.35 10.67
C GLY A 656 24.23 1.40 12.15
N ILE A 657 23.68 2.40 12.83
CA ILE A 657 23.72 2.60 14.29
C ILE A 657 22.28 2.84 14.77
N ASP A 658 21.81 2.00 15.69
CA ASP A 658 20.55 2.21 16.39
C ASP A 658 20.84 2.57 17.84
N LEU A 659 20.29 3.68 18.31
CA LEU A 659 20.54 4.26 19.63
C LEU A 659 19.22 4.61 20.32
N GLY A 660 18.93 3.94 21.44
CA GLY A 660 17.83 4.23 22.33
C GLY A 660 18.32 4.86 23.64
N LEU A 661 17.80 6.02 24.01
CA LEU A 661 18.21 6.78 25.19
C LEU A 661 17.04 7.04 26.15
N PHE A 662 17.35 7.11 27.45
CA PHE A 662 16.43 7.50 28.52
C PHE A 662 15.15 6.67 28.56
N ASN A 663 15.28 5.33 28.64
CA ASN A 663 14.20 4.34 28.55
C ASN A 663 13.43 4.44 27.22
N ASN A 664 14.18 4.53 26.12
CA ASN A 664 13.67 4.65 24.76
C ASN A 664 12.75 5.87 24.51
N ARG A 665 12.90 6.94 25.32
CA ARG A 665 12.21 8.22 25.06
C ARG A 665 12.79 8.95 23.85
N ILE A 666 14.03 8.66 23.49
CA ILE A 666 14.69 9.12 22.28
C ILE A 666 15.18 7.88 21.54
N ASP A 667 14.72 7.70 20.32
CA ASP A 667 15.10 6.60 19.44
C ASP A 667 15.70 7.17 18.16
N LEU A 668 16.97 6.84 17.88
CA LEU A 668 17.72 7.35 16.75
C LEU A 668 18.23 6.17 15.92
N SER A 669 18.04 6.22 14.62
CA SER A 669 18.63 5.28 13.67
C SER A 669 19.39 6.06 12.60
N PHE A 670 20.65 5.72 12.42
CA PHE A 670 21.52 6.31 11.42
C PHE A 670 22.02 5.22 10.47
N ASP A 671 21.77 5.38 9.17
CA ASP A 671 22.19 4.45 8.12
C ASP A 671 23.06 5.15 7.09
N PHE A 672 24.24 4.58 6.83
CA PHE A 672 25.08 4.89 5.69
C PHE A 672 24.99 3.74 4.67
N PHE A 673 24.75 4.05 3.40
CA PHE A 673 24.69 3.05 2.35
C PHE A 673 25.48 3.47 1.11
N SER A 674 26.00 2.48 0.40
CA SER A 674 26.65 2.66 -0.89
C SER A 674 26.15 1.59 -1.86
N LYS A 675 25.66 2.02 -3.03
CA LYS A 675 25.18 1.14 -4.11
C LYS A 675 26.03 1.31 -5.35
N LYS A 676 26.38 0.21 -6.01
CA LYS A 676 27.15 0.19 -7.26
C LYS A 676 26.58 -0.85 -8.23
#